data_ceaf28d4747d0d1564cc7c8896f2b725
#
_entry.id   ceaf28d4747d0d1564cc7c8896f2b725
#
_cell.length_a   1.000
_cell.length_b   1.000
_cell.length_c   1.000
_cell.angle_alpha   90.00
_cell.angle_beta   90.00
_cell.angle_gamma   90.00
#
_symmetry.space_group_name_H-M   'P 1'
#
loop_
_entity.id
_entity.type
_entity.pdbx_description
1 polymer ?
#
loop_
_entity_poly.entity_id
_entity_poly.type
_entity_poly.pdbx_seq_one_letter_code
_entity_poly.pdbx_strand_id
1 'polypeptide(L)'
;MKKTILLCALTALIACAPKQNTPLSLHWELIANDVEPGICEAELTLTNTGADTLTNEGWMLGFGLMSLHPLYNEGDALRETEVQASYHTIEPTAAFEPLAAGESRTYKLRYKGSAVRQSSHPEGFFLVRTATNKKGEMSEEQPVSIPCTFAPYTRKEQMTRGIETWLKTPYADGEYMYAYINNRLHPSVPNSPNHSSLALFPQPKEIAVGTTKRVIADLPRDEYRNTNLPQEGYSIQIGDDKIQIAYADEAGRYYASNTLNQIGESTAISMLSDYPDLHHRAMMLDISRNFYPADSICRVIDVMASLKLNVLHLHLSDDEGWRIEIPALPQLTQNGSRRGYTTDEADCLYPAYCGGWDKNDPHSTANGYLTREDYIRILRYAAERYIRIIPEIDMPGHMRAIKKAMGGLLTDSVLEQRQYLSAQNYTDNVIAVTRPEALPTMRTIIEAFVEMHNEAGCPLTVFNIGGDEVPKGALTREEHQTFIDGVLDILKEYNLQPAGWEEMTHFCTPESQAICYSWHNGYQKAQEMADEGYPVVLATANHLYFDFAYCHHHEEKGLNWGGYTDEFDAFDWEPLEHKNVIGISAQLWSEVIRSFSQVEWQIYPKIFGLSERAWNYKQSPLSVAEYAELVYGKYLPTLAANGSNFHLMQPGIHTENGIVAMNTIYPAGEIVYTIVYQDGRSEQATYREPFALPTDAQLIKAQWHYLGHQSNTTLLFEMHDASR
;
A
#
# COMPACT_ATOMS: atom_id res chain seq x y z
N MET A 1 -12.08 51.18 -31.63
CA MET A 1 -12.67 49.84 -31.62
C MET A 1 -12.33 49.20 -30.28
N LYS A 2 -13.35 49.16 -29.39
CA LYS A 2 -13.23 48.65 -27.98
C LYS A 2 -13.22 47.13 -28.01
N LYS A 3 -12.19 46.48 -27.44
CA LYS A 3 -12.19 45.04 -27.15
C LYS A 3 -12.75 44.86 -25.73
N THR A 4 -13.92 44.29 -25.67
CA THR A 4 -14.60 43.86 -24.46
C THR A 4 -13.95 42.56 -24.01
N ILE A 5 -13.32 42.53 -22.82
CA ILE A 5 -12.82 41.33 -22.17
C ILE A 5 -14.03 40.71 -21.45
N LEU A 6 -14.42 39.52 -21.89
CA LEU A 6 -15.44 38.71 -21.26
C LEU A 6 -14.79 37.91 -20.12
N LEU A 7 -15.06 38.30 -18.89
CA LEU A 7 -14.65 37.60 -17.68
C LEU A 7 -15.64 36.46 -17.44
N CYS A 8 -15.27 35.22 -17.81
CA CYS A 8 -16.05 34.03 -17.43
C CYS A 8 -15.78 33.72 -15.96
N ALA A 9 -16.73 34.08 -15.10
CA ALA A 9 -16.79 33.59 -13.74
C ALA A 9 -17.19 32.11 -13.79
N LEU A 10 -16.26 31.20 -13.47
CA LEU A 10 -16.55 29.80 -13.20
C LEU A 10 -17.17 29.71 -11.82
N THR A 11 -18.50 29.76 -11.76
CA THR A 11 -19.25 29.36 -10.56
C THR A 11 -19.14 27.84 -10.45
N ALA A 12 -18.37 27.37 -9.49
CA ALA A 12 -18.38 25.97 -9.06
C ALA A 12 -19.81 25.63 -8.59
N LEU A 13 -20.55 24.89 -9.38
CA LEU A 13 -21.74 24.18 -8.96
C LEU A 13 -21.28 23.08 -7.99
N ILE A 14 -21.28 23.40 -6.69
CA ILE A 14 -21.35 22.40 -5.65
C ILE A 14 -22.72 21.76 -5.83
N ALA A 15 -22.77 20.61 -6.49
CA ALA A 15 -23.95 19.76 -6.50
C ALA A 15 -24.21 19.38 -5.03
N CYS A 16 -25.20 20.01 -4.42
CA CYS A 16 -25.81 19.51 -3.19
C CYS A 16 -26.39 18.14 -3.52
N ALA A 17 -25.66 17.08 -3.21
CA ALA A 17 -26.28 15.78 -3.03
C ALA A 17 -27.43 15.97 -2.01
N PRO A 18 -28.62 15.37 -2.24
CA PRO A 18 -29.68 15.45 -1.27
C PRO A 18 -29.12 14.96 0.07
N LYS A 19 -29.24 15.76 1.14
CA LYS A 19 -28.95 15.31 2.49
C LYS A 19 -29.82 14.07 2.71
N GLN A 20 -29.22 12.89 2.65
CA GLN A 20 -29.86 11.71 3.18
C GLN A 20 -30.16 12.02 4.65
N ASN A 21 -31.42 11.95 5.04
CA ASN A 21 -31.82 12.05 6.43
C ASN A 21 -31.35 10.77 7.12
N THR A 22 -30.08 10.74 7.51
CA THR A 22 -29.52 9.62 8.26
C THR A 22 -30.10 9.65 9.67
N PRO A 23 -30.54 8.51 10.22
CA PRO A 23 -31.17 8.49 11.55
C PRO A 23 -30.20 8.73 12.70
N LEU A 24 -28.89 8.65 12.43
CA LEU A 24 -27.79 8.91 13.38
C LEU A 24 -26.67 9.68 12.70
N SER A 25 -25.87 10.38 13.51
CA SER A 25 -24.52 10.82 13.16
C SER A 25 -23.57 10.48 14.30
N LEU A 26 -22.33 10.19 13.95
CA LEU A 26 -21.28 9.76 14.89
C LEU A 26 -20.14 10.77 14.90
N HIS A 27 -19.51 10.89 16.08
CA HIS A 27 -18.24 11.57 16.23
C HIS A 27 -17.33 10.68 17.09
N TRP A 28 -16.16 10.37 16.58
CA TRP A 28 -15.15 9.54 17.26
C TRP A 28 -13.92 10.38 17.60
N GLU A 29 -13.45 10.28 18.84
CA GLU A 29 -12.25 10.94 19.32
C GLU A 29 -11.36 9.95 20.05
N LEU A 30 -10.09 9.82 19.64
CA LEU A 30 -9.09 9.16 20.45
C LEU A 30 -8.73 10.05 21.63
N ILE A 31 -8.92 9.57 22.85
CA ILE A 31 -8.56 10.31 24.06
C ILE A 31 -7.07 10.18 24.34
N ALA A 32 -6.57 8.96 24.42
CA ALA A 32 -5.14 8.69 24.57
C ALA A 32 -4.81 7.25 24.19
N ASN A 33 -3.57 7.03 23.74
CA ASN A 33 -2.95 5.71 23.74
C ASN A 33 -2.33 5.45 25.11
N ASP A 34 -2.18 4.17 25.47
CA ASP A 34 -1.49 3.74 26.70
C ASP A 34 -2.02 4.37 28.01
N VAL A 35 -3.35 4.54 28.15
CA VAL A 35 -3.97 4.89 29.43
C VAL A 35 -3.63 3.84 30.51
N GLU A 36 -3.42 2.60 30.09
CA GLU A 36 -2.71 1.51 30.75
C GLU A 36 -1.82 0.84 29.70
N PRO A 37 -0.76 0.11 30.03
CA PRO A 37 0.13 -0.50 29.06
C PRO A 37 -0.63 -1.31 27.99
N GLY A 38 -0.52 -0.87 26.72
CA GLY A 38 -1.18 -1.49 25.56
C GLY A 38 -2.70 -1.28 25.49
N ILE A 39 -3.26 -0.34 26.25
CA ILE A 39 -4.69 -0.01 26.24
C ILE A 39 -4.88 1.42 25.78
N CYS A 40 -5.63 1.63 24.72
CA CYS A 40 -6.09 2.96 24.31
C CYS A 40 -7.55 3.20 24.71
N GLU A 41 -7.91 4.48 24.84
CA GLU A 41 -9.23 4.94 25.18
C GLU A 41 -9.72 5.93 24.12
N ALA A 42 -10.96 5.75 23.66
CA ALA A 42 -11.64 6.62 22.74
C ALA A 42 -13.03 6.98 23.22
N GLU A 43 -13.60 8.03 22.68
CA GLU A 43 -14.98 8.42 22.89
C GLU A 43 -15.77 8.37 21.60
N LEU A 44 -16.97 7.76 21.67
CA LEU A 44 -17.95 7.75 20.58
C LEU A 44 -19.18 8.56 20.98
N THR A 45 -19.41 9.67 20.31
CA THR A 45 -20.61 10.46 20.48
C THR A 45 -21.66 10.06 19.45
N LEU A 46 -22.81 9.57 19.92
CA LEU A 46 -24.00 9.30 19.11
C LEU A 46 -24.92 10.51 19.17
N THR A 47 -25.32 11.00 17.99
CA THR A 47 -26.37 12.02 17.87
C THR A 47 -27.56 11.43 17.14
N ASN A 48 -28.70 11.36 17.78
CA ASN A 48 -29.95 10.94 17.17
C ASN A 48 -30.51 12.05 16.26
N THR A 49 -30.30 11.91 14.95
CA THR A 49 -30.76 12.83 13.92
C THR A 49 -32.11 12.42 13.32
N GLY A 50 -32.64 11.26 13.77
CA GLY A 50 -33.95 10.75 13.39
C GLY A 50 -35.11 11.44 14.13
N ALA A 51 -36.34 11.05 13.80
CA ALA A 51 -37.56 11.56 14.45
C ALA A 51 -37.95 10.74 15.70
N ASP A 52 -37.58 9.48 15.75
CA ASP A 52 -37.96 8.54 16.81
C ASP A 52 -36.85 8.44 17.87
N THR A 53 -37.26 8.15 19.12
CA THR A 53 -36.32 7.88 20.21
C THR A 53 -35.56 6.57 19.94
N LEU A 54 -34.24 6.60 20.03
CA LEU A 54 -33.40 5.43 19.96
C LEU A 54 -33.41 4.72 21.31
N THR A 55 -33.87 3.47 21.34
CA THR A 55 -34.02 2.68 22.57
C THR A 55 -32.81 1.73 22.77
N ASN A 56 -32.82 0.97 23.87
CA ASN A 56 -31.78 0.01 24.18
C ASN A 56 -31.91 -1.36 23.49
N GLU A 57 -32.71 -1.43 22.43
CA GLU A 57 -32.90 -2.66 21.65
C GLU A 57 -33.29 -2.36 20.21
N GLY A 58 -33.16 -3.33 19.32
CA GLY A 58 -33.63 -3.27 17.94
C GLY A 58 -32.72 -2.50 16.98
N TRP A 59 -31.46 -2.27 17.32
CA TRP A 59 -30.49 -1.68 16.42
C TRP A 59 -29.05 -2.16 16.70
N MET A 60 -28.23 -2.10 15.66
CA MET A 60 -26.80 -2.44 15.69
C MET A 60 -26.06 -1.50 14.73
N LEU A 61 -24.90 -1.02 15.12
CA LEU A 61 -23.92 -0.38 14.22
C LEU A 61 -22.93 -1.42 13.76
N GLY A 62 -22.66 -1.48 12.46
CA GLY A 62 -21.54 -2.25 11.89
C GLY A 62 -20.49 -1.29 11.32
N PHE A 63 -19.20 -1.67 11.36
CA PHE A 63 -18.09 -0.87 10.85
C PHE A 63 -16.81 -1.72 10.69
N GLY A 64 -15.82 -1.17 9.98
CA GLY A 64 -14.47 -1.73 9.88
C GLY A 64 -13.55 -1.10 10.93
N LEU A 65 -12.75 -1.92 11.61
CA LEU A 65 -11.73 -1.47 12.56
C LEU A 65 -10.56 -2.44 12.56
N MET A 66 -9.34 -1.92 12.37
CA MET A 66 -8.14 -2.75 12.28
C MET A 66 -7.24 -2.53 13.49
N SER A 67 -6.67 -3.63 14.00
CA SER A 67 -5.64 -3.61 15.06
C SER A 67 -6.07 -3.06 16.43
N LEU A 68 -7.37 -2.90 16.65
CA LEU A 68 -7.93 -2.52 17.95
C LEU A 68 -8.93 -3.58 18.39
N HIS A 69 -8.70 -4.19 19.55
CA HIS A 69 -9.55 -5.24 20.10
C HIS A 69 -10.39 -4.67 21.24
N PRO A 70 -11.73 -4.70 21.16
CA PRO A 70 -12.59 -4.03 22.10
C PRO A 70 -12.53 -4.69 23.49
N LEU A 71 -12.57 -3.87 24.53
CA LEU A 71 -12.66 -4.27 25.92
C LEU A 71 -14.01 -3.82 26.47
N TYR A 72 -14.87 -4.79 26.78
CA TYR A 72 -16.19 -4.55 27.35
C TYR A 72 -16.18 -4.79 28.86
N ASN A 73 -16.82 -3.89 29.62
CA ASN A 73 -17.05 -4.07 31.05
C ASN A 73 -18.55 -4.28 31.30
N GLU A 74 -18.86 -5.10 32.31
CA GLU A 74 -20.25 -5.27 32.75
C GLU A 74 -20.82 -3.91 33.25
N GLY A 75 -21.92 -3.47 32.62
CA GLY A 75 -22.53 -2.18 32.88
C GLY A 75 -22.23 -1.08 31.86
N ASP A 76 -21.38 -1.32 30.89
CA ASP A 76 -21.22 -0.39 29.76
C ASP A 76 -22.52 -0.30 28.94
N ALA A 77 -22.90 0.91 28.53
CA ALA A 77 -24.14 1.16 27.79
C ALA A 77 -24.11 0.61 26.37
N LEU A 78 -22.93 0.50 25.77
CA LEU A 78 -22.67 -0.07 24.45
C LEU A 78 -21.74 -1.28 24.57
N ARG A 79 -22.04 -2.32 23.83
CA ARG A 79 -21.18 -3.49 23.71
C ARG A 79 -20.63 -3.56 22.29
N GLU A 80 -19.33 -3.39 22.16
CA GLU A 80 -18.62 -3.66 20.91
C GLU A 80 -18.17 -5.11 20.85
N THR A 81 -18.31 -5.73 19.69
CA THR A 81 -17.89 -7.10 19.41
C THR A 81 -17.08 -7.12 18.12
N GLU A 82 -15.89 -7.71 18.17
CA GLU A 82 -15.13 -8.11 16.98
C GLU A 82 -15.77 -9.40 16.44
N VAL A 83 -16.43 -9.28 15.29
CA VAL A 83 -17.16 -10.41 14.69
C VAL A 83 -16.18 -11.34 13.98
N GLN A 84 -15.33 -10.77 13.12
CA GLN A 84 -14.31 -11.50 12.38
C GLN A 84 -13.28 -10.50 11.86
N ALA A 85 -12.00 -10.71 12.16
CA ALA A 85 -10.89 -9.88 11.71
C ALA A 85 -11.14 -8.37 11.96
N SER A 86 -11.41 -7.61 10.91
CA SER A 86 -11.66 -6.17 11.00
C SER A 86 -13.13 -5.78 11.05
N TYR A 87 -14.07 -6.72 10.99
CA TYR A 87 -15.49 -6.42 11.08
C TYR A 87 -15.96 -6.38 12.53
N HIS A 88 -16.48 -5.23 12.93
CA HIS A 88 -16.96 -4.94 14.28
C HIS A 88 -18.42 -4.55 14.29
N THR A 89 -19.08 -4.83 15.41
CA THR A 89 -20.46 -4.39 15.68
C THR A 89 -20.54 -3.70 17.05
N ILE A 90 -21.42 -2.72 17.16
CA ILE A 90 -21.82 -2.10 18.43
C ILE A 90 -23.31 -2.30 18.62
N GLU A 91 -23.70 -2.86 19.76
CA GLU A 91 -25.07 -3.03 20.19
C GLU A 91 -25.34 -2.29 21.51
N PRO A 92 -26.56 -1.76 21.72
CA PRO A 92 -26.94 -1.21 23.01
C PRO A 92 -27.10 -2.35 24.05
N THR A 93 -26.81 -2.05 25.30
CA THR A 93 -27.04 -2.95 26.42
C THR A 93 -28.28 -2.50 27.24
N ALA A 94 -28.64 -3.26 28.27
CA ALA A 94 -29.67 -2.84 29.21
C ALA A 94 -29.35 -1.51 29.94
N ALA A 95 -28.07 -1.11 29.99
CA ALA A 95 -27.63 0.16 30.58
C ALA A 95 -27.72 1.34 29.62
N PHE A 96 -28.08 1.11 28.34
CA PHE A 96 -28.26 2.19 27.39
C PHE A 96 -29.54 2.96 27.71
N GLU A 97 -29.42 4.23 28.10
CA GLU A 97 -30.55 5.09 28.31
C GLU A 97 -31.10 5.59 26.95
N PRO A 98 -32.43 5.62 26.75
CA PRO A 98 -33.02 6.08 25.51
C PRO A 98 -32.49 7.46 25.10
N LEU A 99 -32.23 7.65 23.79
CA LEU A 99 -31.72 8.90 23.22
C LEU A 99 -32.82 9.54 22.36
N ALA A 100 -33.35 10.67 22.83
CA ALA A 100 -34.46 11.38 22.17
C ALA A 100 -33.99 11.99 20.82
N ALA A 101 -34.96 12.34 19.95
CA ALA A 101 -34.68 13.04 18.71
C ALA A 101 -33.91 14.35 18.96
N GLY A 102 -32.79 14.55 18.28
CA GLY A 102 -31.89 15.69 18.44
C GLY A 102 -30.94 15.63 19.64
N GLU A 103 -31.03 14.60 20.48
CA GLU A 103 -30.14 14.42 21.62
C GLU A 103 -28.80 13.81 21.18
N SER A 104 -27.70 14.18 21.88
CA SER A 104 -26.38 13.59 21.73
C SER A 104 -25.89 13.04 23.05
N ARG A 105 -25.17 11.89 23.00
CA ARG A 105 -24.53 11.29 24.18
C ARG A 105 -23.21 10.68 23.81
N THR A 106 -22.20 10.88 24.66
CA THR A 106 -20.84 10.37 24.48
C THR A 106 -20.66 9.13 25.34
N TYR A 107 -20.05 8.09 24.74
CA TYR A 107 -19.73 6.82 25.35
C TYR A 107 -18.24 6.58 25.28
N LYS A 108 -17.68 6.07 26.36
CA LYS A 108 -16.28 5.71 26.45
C LYS A 108 -16.08 4.31 25.86
N LEU A 109 -15.08 4.16 25.00
CA LEU A 109 -14.65 2.89 24.43
C LEU A 109 -13.20 2.64 24.81
N ARG A 110 -12.88 1.38 25.08
CA ARG A 110 -11.51 0.95 25.43
C ARG A 110 -11.09 -0.20 24.54
N TYR A 111 -9.82 -0.18 24.13
CA TYR A 111 -9.28 -1.18 23.22
C TYR A 111 -7.92 -1.65 23.71
N LYS A 112 -7.65 -2.94 23.55
CA LYS A 112 -6.29 -3.45 23.50
C LYS A 112 -5.69 -3.08 22.14
N GLY A 113 -4.53 -2.44 22.15
CA GLY A 113 -3.90 -1.91 20.94
C GLY A 113 -3.62 -0.41 21.03
N SER A 114 -3.28 0.21 19.94
CA SER A 114 -3.03 1.65 19.86
C SER A 114 -3.49 2.24 18.51
N ALA A 115 -4.15 3.39 18.55
CA ALA A 115 -4.64 4.12 17.38
C ALA A 115 -3.75 5.32 17.06
N VAL A 116 -2.44 5.11 16.89
CA VAL A 116 -1.51 6.20 16.61
C VAL A 116 -1.76 6.84 15.24
N ARG A 117 -2.30 6.09 14.27
CA ARG A 117 -2.51 6.54 12.90
C ARG A 117 -3.98 6.64 12.56
N GLN A 118 -4.30 7.54 11.62
CA GLN A 118 -5.66 7.67 11.09
C GLN A 118 -6.17 6.38 10.42
N SER A 119 -5.28 5.55 9.85
CA SER A 119 -5.64 4.23 9.31
C SER A 119 -6.14 3.24 10.38
N SER A 120 -5.94 3.54 11.67
CA SER A 120 -6.48 2.78 12.81
C SER A 120 -7.84 3.30 13.30
N HIS A 121 -8.43 4.30 12.64
CA HIS A 121 -9.78 4.77 12.97
C HIS A 121 -10.85 3.79 12.48
N PRO A 122 -11.99 3.68 13.19
CA PRO A 122 -13.12 2.92 12.68
C PRO A 122 -13.69 3.58 11.42
N GLU A 123 -14.13 2.79 10.44
CA GLU A 123 -14.61 3.30 9.16
C GLU A 123 -15.85 2.58 8.64
N GLY A 124 -16.56 3.25 7.71
CA GLY A 124 -17.67 2.68 6.98
C GLY A 124 -18.85 2.30 7.86
N PHE A 125 -19.17 3.11 8.86
CA PHE A 125 -20.30 2.87 9.76
C PHE A 125 -21.62 2.73 9.03
N PHE A 126 -22.41 1.74 9.43
CA PHE A 126 -23.79 1.55 9.01
C PHE A 126 -24.67 1.10 10.17
N LEU A 127 -25.95 1.42 10.09
CA LEU A 127 -26.97 1.06 11.05
C LEU A 127 -27.85 -0.04 10.49
N VAL A 128 -28.02 -1.11 11.23
CA VAL A 128 -29.03 -2.16 11.00
C VAL A 128 -30.12 -2.00 12.05
N ARG A 129 -31.39 -2.00 11.62
CA ARG A 129 -32.55 -2.00 12.53
C ARG A 129 -33.32 -3.29 12.40
N THR A 130 -33.87 -3.73 13.51
CA THR A 130 -34.77 -4.87 13.56
C THR A 130 -36.19 -4.35 13.71
N ALA A 131 -37.05 -4.63 12.75
CA ALA A 131 -38.47 -4.32 12.80
C ALA A 131 -39.28 -5.58 13.13
N THR A 132 -40.25 -5.43 14.03
CA THR A 132 -41.22 -6.49 14.32
C THR A 132 -42.47 -6.21 13.51
N ASN A 133 -42.84 -7.15 12.62
CA ASN A 133 -44.03 -7.03 11.82
C ASN A 133 -45.33 -7.23 12.65
N LYS A 134 -46.49 -6.96 12.04
CA LYS A 134 -47.81 -7.09 12.73
C LYS A 134 -48.12 -8.53 13.19
N LYS A 135 -47.34 -9.53 12.78
CA LYS A 135 -47.51 -10.94 13.20
C LYS A 135 -46.52 -11.29 14.32
N GLY A 136 -45.67 -10.36 14.78
CA GLY A 136 -44.68 -10.60 15.80
C GLY A 136 -43.39 -11.25 15.26
N GLU A 137 -43.22 -11.32 13.92
CA GLU A 137 -41.99 -11.81 13.30
C GLU A 137 -40.97 -10.67 13.20
N MET A 138 -39.76 -10.90 13.69
CA MET A 138 -38.65 -9.94 13.56
C MET A 138 -38.01 -10.07 12.17
N SER A 139 -37.71 -8.97 11.56
CA SER A 139 -36.94 -8.87 10.32
C SER A 139 -35.97 -7.69 10.40
N GLU A 140 -34.82 -7.83 9.78
CA GLU A 140 -33.88 -6.73 9.62
C GLU A 140 -34.35 -5.80 8.49
N GLU A 141 -34.21 -4.50 8.75
CA GLU A 141 -34.38 -3.48 7.70
C GLU A 141 -33.08 -3.41 6.86
N GLN A 142 -33.20 -2.85 5.64
CA GLN A 142 -32.02 -2.56 4.84
C GLN A 142 -31.09 -1.64 5.61
N PRO A 143 -29.78 -1.97 5.71
CA PRO A 143 -28.82 -1.12 6.40
C PRO A 143 -28.72 0.27 5.80
N VAL A 144 -28.34 1.24 6.62
CA VAL A 144 -28.19 2.64 6.23
C VAL A 144 -26.79 3.13 6.64
N SER A 145 -26.04 3.70 5.69
CA SER A 145 -24.73 4.30 5.98
C SER A 145 -24.86 5.46 6.96
N ILE A 146 -24.00 5.47 7.98
CA ILE A 146 -24.00 6.50 9.02
C ILE A 146 -22.72 7.34 8.93
N PRO A 147 -22.82 8.67 8.82
CA PRO A 147 -21.65 9.52 8.80
C PRO A 147 -20.96 9.52 10.17
N CYS A 148 -19.64 9.38 10.15
CA CYS A 148 -18.77 9.54 11.31
C CYS A 148 -17.76 10.65 11.03
N THR A 149 -17.59 11.57 11.98
CA THR A 149 -16.53 12.57 11.97
C THR A 149 -15.46 12.21 12.99
N PHE A 150 -14.24 12.67 12.76
CA PHE A 150 -13.09 12.35 13.63
C PHE A 150 -12.49 13.63 14.19
N ALA A 151 -12.17 13.60 15.49
CA ALA A 151 -11.41 14.67 16.10
C ALA A 151 -9.96 14.66 15.59
N PRO A 152 -9.35 15.82 15.31
CA PRO A 152 -7.94 15.87 14.93
C PRO A 152 -7.05 15.52 16.14
N TYR A 153 -5.93 14.88 15.88
CA TYR A 153 -4.92 14.63 16.91
C TYR A 153 -4.23 15.96 17.27
N THR A 154 -4.34 16.34 18.53
CA THR A 154 -3.79 17.62 19.04
C THR A 154 -2.99 17.45 20.33
N ARG A 155 -2.98 16.26 20.91
CA ARG A 155 -2.32 15.94 22.19
C ARG A 155 -1.26 14.87 21.99
N LYS A 156 -0.17 14.98 22.70
CA LYS A 156 0.96 14.03 22.62
C LYS A 156 0.54 12.60 22.95
N GLU A 157 -0.36 12.43 23.90
CA GLU A 157 -0.89 11.15 24.35
C GLU A 157 -1.70 10.41 23.28
N GLN A 158 -2.17 11.12 22.24
CA GLN A 158 -2.86 10.53 21.10
C GLN A 158 -1.87 9.94 20.08
N MET A 159 -0.66 10.49 20.00
CA MET A 159 0.32 10.25 18.94
C MET A 159 1.43 9.29 19.34
N THR A 160 1.72 9.19 20.65
CA THR A 160 2.78 8.32 21.16
C THR A 160 2.22 6.96 21.54
N ARG A 161 2.99 5.92 21.27
CA ARG A 161 2.81 4.62 21.90
C ARG A 161 3.57 4.59 23.21
N GLY A 162 3.12 3.78 24.15
CA GLY A 162 3.88 3.46 25.36
C GLY A 162 5.21 2.78 25.05
N ILE A 163 5.99 2.61 26.10
CA ILE A 163 7.39 2.20 26.06
C ILE A 163 7.61 0.80 25.43
N GLU A 164 6.57 0.01 25.25
CA GLU A 164 6.66 -1.40 24.86
C GLU A 164 6.53 -1.67 23.36
N THR A 165 6.68 -0.67 22.51
CA THR A 165 6.70 -0.96 21.07
C THR A 165 8.03 -1.61 20.71
N TRP A 166 7.95 -2.82 20.17
CA TRP A 166 9.10 -3.54 19.64
C TRP A 166 9.84 -2.78 18.53
N LEU A 167 9.18 -1.83 17.84
CA LEU A 167 9.77 -0.99 16.81
C LEU A 167 10.69 0.10 17.35
N LYS A 168 10.51 0.58 18.58
CA LYS A 168 11.30 1.65 19.22
C LYS A 168 11.57 2.89 18.36
N THR A 169 10.74 3.13 17.34
CA THR A 169 10.92 4.25 16.43
C THR A 169 10.30 5.50 17.04
N PRO A 170 11.05 6.59 17.19
CA PRO A 170 10.52 7.86 17.71
C PRO A 170 9.36 8.36 16.86
N TYR A 171 8.43 9.09 17.49
CA TYR A 171 7.43 9.83 16.75
C TYR A 171 8.11 10.92 15.91
N ALA A 172 7.71 11.07 14.66
CA ALA A 172 8.28 11.99 13.69
C ALA A 172 7.75 13.42 13.92
N ASP A 173 8.11 14.01 15.08
CA ASP A 173 7.86 15.41 15.39
C ASP A 173 8.83 16.35 14.66
N GLY A 174 8.71 17.66 14.94
CA GLY A 174 9.52 18.68 14.29
C GLY A 174 11.02 18.48 14.47
N GLU A 175 11.46 18.21 15.69
CA GLU A 175 12.90 18.03 16.00
C GLU A 175 13.46 16.78 15.33
N TYR A 176 12.71 15.66 15.40
CA TYR A 176 13.10 14.43 14.71
C TYR A 176 13.25 14.65 13.21
N MET A 177 12.24 15.25 12.56
CA MET A 177 12.27 15.49 11.13
C MET A 177 13.35 16.47 10.70
N TYR A 178 13.60 17.52 11.49
CA TYR A 178 14.69 18.46 11.21
C TYR A 178 16.05 17.76 11.21
N ALA A 179 16.31 16.95 12.23
CA ALA A 179 17.55 16.18 12.32
C ALA A 179 17.64 15.12 11.22
N TYR A 180 16.53 14.43 10.92
CA TYR A 180 16.45 13.40 9.87
C TYR A 180 16.82 13.98 8.50
N ILE A 181 16.19 15.09 8.10
CA ILE A 181 16.45 15.77 6.83
C ILE A 181 17.90 16.23 6.73
N ASN A 182 18.43 16.86 7.79
CA ASN A 182 19.82 17.32 7.80
C ASN A 182 20.81 16.17 7.66
N ASN A 183 20.57 15.04 8.34
CA ASN A 183 21.43 13.86 8.25
C ASN A 183 21.41 13.22 6.85
N ARG A 184 20.28 13.29 6.14
CA ARG A 184 20.15 12.76 4.76
C ARG A 184 20.85 13.69 3.73
N LEU A 185 20.72 15.01 3.88
CA LEU A 185 21.30 15.98 2.95
C LEU A 185 22.77 16.28 3.21
N HIS A 186 23.19 16.19 4.49
CA HIS A 186 24.53 16.53 4.94
C HIS A 186 25.13 15.41 5.81
N PRO A 187 25.38 14.22 5.24
CA PRO A 187 25.94 13.14 6.02
C PRO A 187 27.32 13.54 6.59
N SER A 188 27.58 13.14 7.84
CA SER A 188 28.84 13.42 8.53
C SER A 188 30.07 12.73 7.88
N VAL A 189 29.85 11.78 6.99
CA VAL A 189 30.85 11.14 6.15
C VAL A 189 30.55 11.51 4.70
N PRO A 190 31.44 12.24 4.01
CA PRO A 190 31.22 12.56 2.59
C PRO A 190 31.16 11.26 1.79
N ASN A 191 30.03 10.99 1.18
CA ASN A 191 29.94 9.97 0.14
C ASN A 191 30.85 10.40 -1.03
N SER A 192 31.47 9.42 -1.68
CA SER A 192 32.47 9.57 -2.74
C SER A 192 32.17 10.63 -3.79
N PRO A 193 33.21 11.19 -4.46
CA PRO A 193 33.10 12.44 -5.18
C PRO A 193 32.45 12.31 -6.56
N ASN A 194 31.63 13.30 -6.89
CA ASN A 194 31.42 13.89 -8.20
C ASN A 194 31.22 12.93 -9.39
N HIS A 195 30.04 12.34 -9.49
CA HIS A 195 29.43 12.23 -10.80
C HIS A 195 28.38 13.36 -10.88
N SER A 196 28.53 14.24 -11.89
CA SER A 196 27.46 15.17 -12.25
C SER A 196 26.21 14.32 -12.52
N SER A 197 25.27 14.32 -11.58
CA SER A 197 24.06 13.49 -11.65
C SER A 197 23.33 13.87 -12.93
N LEU A 198 23.37 12.96 -13.88
CA LEU A 198 22.54 13.10 -15.05
C LEU A 198 21.12 12.81 -14.59
N ALA A 199 20.19 13.64 -15.02
CA ALA A 199 18.79 13.51 -14.66
C ALA A 199 18.13 12.27 -15.32
N LEU A 200 18.71 11.08 -15.06
CA LEU A 200 18.29 9.78 -15.57
C LEU A 200 17.96 8.83 -14.40
N PHE A 201 16.94 8.01 -14.56
CA PHE A 201 16.59 6.95 -13.63
C PHE A 201 16.20 5.67 -14.39
N PRO A 202 16.69 4.50 -13.95
CA PRO A 202 17.86 4.32 -13.11
C PRO A 202 19.13 4.88 -13.78
N GLN A 203 20.18 5.12 -12.97
CA GLN A 203 21.45 5.64 -13.49
C GLN A 203 22.13 4.61 -14.40
N PRO A 204 22.62 5.02 -15.56
CA PRO A 204 23.38 4.14 -16.44
C PRO A 204 24.74 3.76 -15.86
N LYS A 205 25.26 2.58 -16.27
CA LYS A 205 26.57 2.07 -15.83
C LYS A 205 27.73 2.94 -16.27
N GLU A 206 27.68 3.43 -17.50
CA GLU A 206 28.76 4.24 -18.06
C GLU A 206 28.20 5.43 -18.85
N ILE A 207 28.78 6.61 -18.65
CA ILE A 207 28.40 7.81 -19.37
C ILE A 207 29.65 8.61 -19.72
N ALA A 208 29.71 9.10 -20.95
CA ALA A 208 30.66 10.13 -21.37
C ALA A 208 29.91 11.43 -21.71
N VAL A 209 30.27 12.50 -21.03
CA VAL A 209 29.70 13.83 -21.26
C VAL A 209 30.71 14.68 -22.03
N GLY A 210 30.29 15.22 -23.19
CA GLY A 210 31.07 16.15 -23.96
C GLY A 210 30.97 17.59 -23.45
N THR A 211 31.72 18.48 -24.03
CA THR A 211 31.71 19.92 -23.70
C THR A 211 30.60 20.71 -24.40
N THR A 212 30.03 20.16 -25.48
CA THR A 212 29.05 20.83 -26.30
C THR A 212 27.69 20.15 -26.17
N LYS A 213 26.66 20.94 -25.84
CA LYS A 213 25.27 20.50 -25.84
C LYS A 213 24.76 20.44 -27.26
N ARG A 214 24.15 19.31 -27.67
CA ARG A 214 23.58 19.03 -28.98
C ARG A 214 22.06 18.94 -28.93
N VAL A 215 21.38 19.41 -29.93
CA VAL A 215 19.97 19.12 -30.16
C VAL A 215 19.88 17.74 -30.81
N ILE A 216 19.13 16.83 -30.22
CA ILE A 216 19.05 15.43 -30.65
C ILE A 216 17.66 15.01 -31.13
N ALA A 217 16.65 15.86 -30.96
CA ALA A 217 15.24 15.55 -31.23
C ALA A 217 15.01 15.03 -32.66
N ASP A 218 15.66 15.66 -33.65
CA ASP A 218 15.49 15.38 -35.08
C ASP A 218 16.62 14.52 -35.68
N LEU A 219 17.58 14.06 -34.87
CA LEU A 219 18.68 13.25 -35.38
C LEU A 219 18.17 11.85 -35.79
N PRO A 220 18.59 11.36 -36.96
CA PRO A 220 18.26 10.01 -37.40
C PRO A 220 18.88 8.99 -36.46
N ARG A 221 18.13 7.92 -36.18
CA ARG A 221 18.55 6.81 -35.33
C ARG A 221 18.98 5.63 -36.18
N ASP A 222 20.16 5.12 -35.90
CA ASP A 222 20.75 3.93 -36.50
C ASP A 222 20.81 2.83 -35.45
N GLU A 223 19.94 1.84 -35.56
CA GLU A 223 19.72 0.82 -34.52
C GLU A 223 20.20 -0.55 -35.03
N TYR A 224 21.00 -1.27 -34.22
CA TYR A 224 21.47 -2.60 -34.57
C TYR A 224 21.66 -3.51 -33.37
N ARG A 225 21.42 -4.80 -33.59
CA ARG A 225 21.63 -5.83 -32.56
C ARG A 225 23.10 -6.12 -32.37
N ASN A 226 23.54 -6.17 -31.10
CA ASN A 226 24.90 -6.53 -30.69
C ASN A 226 24.85 -7.55 -29.56
N THR A 227 25.06 -8.83 -29.91
CA THR A 227 25.00 -9.97 -28.96
C THR A 227 26.19 -10.04 -28.00
N ASN A 228 27.16 -9.13 -28.12
CA ASN A 228 28.26 -9.02 -27.14
C ASN A 228 27.87 -8.16 -25.92
N LEU A 229 26.76 -7.44 -25.98
CA LEU A 229 26.23 -6.72 -24.82
C LEU A 229 25.61 -7.70 -23.84
N PRO A 230 25.62 -7.41 -22.53
CA PRO A 230 24.87 -8.18 -21.53
C PRO A 230 23.38 -8.24 -21.89
N GLN A 231 22.69 -9.26 -21.40
CA GLN A 231 21.23 -9.39 -21.54
C GLN A 231 20.54 -8.10 -21.11
N GLU A 232 19.51 -7.67 -21.84
CA GLU A 232 18.79 -6.40 -21.65
C GLU A 232 19.67 -5.14 -21.79
N GLY A 233 20.94 -5.31 -22.14
CA GLY A 233 21.90 -4.21 -22.26
C GLY A 233 21.80 -3.46 -23.59
N TYR A 234 22.27 -2.21 -23.55
CA TYR A 234 22.31 -1.31 -24.70
C TYR A 234 23.43 -0.30 -24.59
N SER A 235 23.81 0.30 -25.72
CA SER A 235 24.68 1.48 -25.78
C SER A 235 24.13 2.51 -26.75
N ILE A 236 24.33 3.78 -26.42
CA ILE A 236 23.88 4.93 -27.20
C ILE A 236 25.11 5.81 -27.50
N GLN A 237 25.38 6.08 -28.75
CA GLN A 237 26.40 7.03 -29.17
C GLN A 237 25.71 8.21 -29.89
N ILE A 238 25.95 9.44 -29.43
CA ILE A 238 25.32 10.65 -29.91
C ILE A 238 26.36 11.46 -30.68
N GLY A 239 26.28 11.38 -32.01
CA GLY A 239 27.11 12.17 -32.94
C GLY A 239 26.48 13.52 -33.27
N ASP A 240 27.12 14.23 -34.20
CA ASP A 240 26.59 15.53 -34.68
C ASP A 240 25.50 15.34 -35.74
N ASP A 241 25.46 14.19 -36.43
CA ASP A 241 24.57 13.89 -37.55
C ASP A 241 23.59 12.72 -37.30
N LYS A 242 23.87 11.89 -36.32
CA LYS A 242 23.01 10.74 -35.98
C LYS A 242 23.22 10.23 -34.57
N ILE A 243 22.24 9.42 -34.10
CA ILE A 243 22.30 8.62 -32.90
C ILE A 243 22.47 7.17 -33.31
N GLN A 244 23.48 6.48 -32.75
CA GLN A 244 23.68 5.04 -32.93
C GLN A 244 23.27 4.30 -31.65
N ILE A 245 22.42 3.28 -31.80
CA ILE A 245 21.92 2.46 -30.71
C ILE A 245 22.29 1.02 -30.96
N ALA A 246 23.15 0.45 -30.15
CA ALA A 246 23.37 -0.98 -30.11
C ALA A 246 22.60 -1.60 -28.96
N TYR A 247 21.98 -2.77 -29.15
CA TYR A 247 21.19 -3.46 -28.14
C TYR A 247 21.40 -4.97 -28.18
N ALA A 248 21.33 -5.62 -27.01
CA ALA A 248 21.48 -7.08 -26.89
C ALA A 248 20.25 -7.83 -27.42
N ASP A 249 19.07 -7.34 -27.03
CA ASP A 249 17.74 -7.89 -27.30
C ASP A 249 16.70 -6.78 -27.35
N GLU A 250 15.45 -7.13 -27.65
CA GLU A 250 14.38 -6.15 -27.82
C GLU A 250 14.02 -5.39 -26.51
N ALA A 251 14.24 -5.99 -25.34
CA ALA A 251 14.09 -5.29 -24.07
C ALA A 251 15.17 -4.20 -23.91
N GLY A 252 16.43 -4.52 -24.23
CA GLY A 252 17.51 -3.53 -24.26
C GLY A 252 17.24 -2.39 -25.26
N ARG A 253 16.66 -2.69 -26.42
CA ARG A 253 16.20 -1.68 -27.38
C ARG A 253 15.13 -0.75 -26.80
N TYR A 254 14.15 -1.34 -26.11
CA TYR A 254 13.10 -0.59 -25.41
C TYR A 254 13.68 0.32 -24.33
N TYR A 255 14.60 -0.18 -23.51
CA TYR A 255 15.25 0.61 -22.45
C TYR A 255 16.14 1.73 -23.01
N ALA A 256 16.81 1.50 -24.15
CA ALA A 256 17.53 2.56 -24.84
C ALA A 256 16.60 3.71 -25.25
N SER A 257 15.42 3.37 -25.78
CA SER A 257 14.40 4.35 -26.15
C SER A 257 13.88 5.13 -24.93
N ASN A 258 13.63 4.44 -23.81
CA ASN A 258 13.23 5.08 -22.54
C ASN A 258 14.30 6.05 -22.04
N THR A 259 15.57 5.67 -22.11
CA THR A 259 16.69 6.53 -21.71
C THR A 259 16.78 7.78 -22.62
N LEU A 260 16.62 7.64 -23.94
CA LEU A 260 16.57 8.79 -24.84
C LEU A 260 15.40 9.73 -24.55
N ASN A 261 14.24 9.18 -24.19
CA ASN A 261 13.08 9.99 -23.78
C ASN A 261 13.38 10.78 -22.50
N GLN A 262 14.07 10.18 -21.53
CA GLN A 262 14.48 10.87 -20.31
C GLN A 262 15.54 11.95 -20.55
N ILE A 263 16.46 11.74 -21.51
CA ILE A 263 17.46 12.73 -21.95
C ILE A 263 16.78 13.95 -22.56
N GLY A 264 15.70 13.76 -23.29
CA GLY A 264 14.91 14.83 -23.91
C GLY A 264 15.51 15.36 -25.22
N GLU A 265 15.19 16.61 -25.58
CA GLU A 265 15.48 17.19 -26.90
C GLU A 265 16.93 17.56 -27.12
N SER A 266 17.71 17.76 -26.06
CA SER A 266 19.11 18.20 -26.18
C SER A 266 19.98 17.72 -25.02
N THR A 267 21.24 17.36 -25.32
CA THR A 267 22.17 16.83 -24.34
C THR A 267 23.63 17.13 -24.65
N ALA A 268 24.49 17.10 -23.65
CA ALA A 268 25.93 17.03 -23.77
C ALA A 268 26.49 15.59 -23.68
N ILE A 269 25.64 14.59 -23.44
CA ILE A 269 26.05 13.17 -23.46
C ILE A 269 26.55 12.83 -24.87
N SER A 270 27.73 12.22 -24.96
CA SER A 270 28.30 11.73 -26.21
C SER A 270 28.20 10.20 -26.32
N MET A 271 28.23 9.49 -25.20
CA MET A 271 28.11 8.04 -25.16
C MET A 271 27.51 7.61 -23.83
N LEU A 272 26.73 6.53 -23.86
CA LEU A 272 26.14 5.87 -22.72
C LEU A 272 26.13 4.36 -22.97
N SER A 273 26.48 3.55 -21.95
CA SER A 273 26.37 2.10 -21.96
C SER A 273 25.69 1.65 -20.68
N ASP A 274 24.74 0.70 -20.80
CA ASP A 274 23.88 0.37 -19.68
C ASP A 274 23.32 -1.05 -19.77
N TYR A 275 23.10 -1.67 -18.61
CA TYR A 275 22.49 -3.00 -18.45
C TYR A 275 22.08 -3.22 -17.00
N PRO A 276 21.08 -4.08 -16.69
CA PRO A 276 20.70 -4.37 -15.31
C PRO A 276 21.66 -5.36 -14.63
N ASP A 277 21.85 -5.20 -13.33
CA ASP A 277 22.52 -6.21 -12.50
C ASP A 277 21.59 -7.40 -12.20
N LEU A 278 20.28 -7.14 -12.07
CA LEU A 278 19.27 -8.15 -11.77
C LEU A 278 18.26 -8.29 -12.91
N HIS A 279 17.88 -9.53 -13.22
CA HIS A 279 16.90 -9.83 -14.28
C HIS A 279 15.47 -9.98 -13.78
N HIS A 280 15.25 -9.99 -12.47
CA HIS A 280 13.93 -9.97 -11.84
C HIS A 280 13.78 -8.68 -11.01
N ARG A 281 13.20 -7.67 -11.60
CA ARG A 281 13.01 -6.33 -11.03
C ARG A 281 11.51 -6.08 -10.88
N ALA A 282 10.98 -6.44 -9.70
CA ALA A 282 9.56 -6.63 -9.53
C ALA A 282 8.90 -5.60 -8.61
N MET A 283 7.61 -5.42 -8.85
CA MET A 283 6.69 -4.85 -7.91
C MET A 283 5.46 -5.76 -7.80
N MET A 284 5.02 -6.05 -6.58
CA MET A 284 3.76 -6.73 -6.32
C MET A 284 2.67 -5.69 -6.04
N LEU A 285 1.47 -5.96 -6.52
CA LEU A 285 0.27 -5.20 -6.25
C LEU A 285 -0.83 -6.14 -5.75
N ASP A 286 -1.23 -5.98 -4.50
CA ASP A 286 -2.39 -6.62 -3.93
C ASP A 286 -3.66 -5.90 -4.41
N ILE A 287 -4.48 -6.61 -5.19
CA ILE A 287 -5.81 -6.15 -5.58
C ILE A 287 -6.92 -6.97 -4.91
N SER A 288 -6.55 -7.86 -3.99
CA SER A 288 -7.49 -8.70 -3.26
C SER A 288 -8.15 -7.97 -2.09
N ARG A 289 -7.35 -7.36 -1.20
CA ARG A 289 -7.87 -6.64 -0.04
C ARG A 289 -8.66 -5.40 -0.45
N ASN A 290 -8.16 -4.68 -1.44
CA ASN A 290 -8.86 -3.59 -2.11
C ASN A 290 -8.68 -3.70 -3.63
N PHE A 291 -9.76 -3.62 -4.38
CA PHE A 291 -9.77 -3.80 -5.83
C PHE A 291 -9.42 -2.51 -6.58
N TYR A 292 -8.61 -2.63 -7.61
CA TYR A 292 -8.30 -1.55 -8.55
C TYR A 292 -8.56 -2.02 -9.98
N PRO A 293 -9.27 -1.22 -10.82
CA PRO A 293 -9.60 -1.59 -12.18
C PRO A 293 -8.38 -1.64 -13.09
N ALA A 294 -8.50 -2.33 -14.21
CA ALA A 294 -7.42 -2.56 -15.17
C ALA A 294 -6.72 -1.26 -15.64
N ASP A 295 -7.45 -0.14 -15.80
CA ASP A 295 -6.86 1.13 -16.18
C ASP A 295 -5.89 1.67 -15.12
N SER A 296 -6.20 1.46 -13.84
CA SER A 296 -5.32 1.81 -12.73
C SER A 296 -4.04 0.95 -12.73
N ILE A 297 -4.18 -0.35 -12.99
CA ILE A 297 -3.03 -1.26 -13.12
C ILE A 297 -2.15 -0.86 -14.30
N CYS A 298 -2.74 -0.48 -15.44
CA CYS A 298 -1.99 0.01 -16.59
C CYS A 298 -1.18 1.29 -16.29
N ARG A 299 -1.69 2.19 -15.45
CA ARG A 299 -0.92 3.37 -15.00
C ARG A 299 0.31 2.97 -14.16
N VAL A 300 0.20 1.97 -13.31
CA VAL A 300 1.36 1.42 -12.58
C VAL A 300 2.37 0.83 -13.56
N ILE A 301 1.90 0.05 -14.55
CA ILE A 301 2.75 -0.53 -15.60
C ILE A 301 3.51 0.56 -16.37
N ASP A 302 2.90 1.71 -16.70
CA ASP A 302 3.58 2.81 -17.41
C ASP A 302 4.76 3.36 -16.58
N VAL A 303 4.57 3.57 -15.28
CA VAL A 303 5.65 4.05 -14.41
C VAL A 303 6.74 2.99 -14.26
N MET A 304 6.37 1.73 -14.02
CA MET A 304 7.32 0.61 -13.96
C MET A 304 8.17 0.53 -15.23
N ALA A 305 7.54 0.64 -16.39
CA ALA A 305 8.22 0.61 -17.69
C ALA A 305 9.21 1.76 -17.84
N SER A 306 8.83 2.98 -17.46
CA SER A 306 9.71 4.15 -17.51
C SER A 306 10.94 4.02 -16.63
N LEU A 307 10.82 3.22 -15.56
CA LEU A 307 11.84 2.94 -14.57
C LEU A 307 12.56 1.59 -14.78
N LYS A 308 12.37 0.95 -15.95
CA LYS A 308 12.99 -0.32 -16.33
C LYS A 308 12.73 -1.48 -15.37
N LEU A 309 11.64 -1.43 -14.59
CA LEU A 309 11.11 -2.59 -13.87
C LEU A 309 10.45 -3.54 -14.87
N ASN A 310 10.57 -4.86 -14.69
CA ASN A 310 10.18 -5.85 -15.71
C ASN A 310 9.27 -6.97 -15.23
N VAL A 311 8.84 -6.94 -13.97
CA VAL A 311 7.90 -7.92 -13.42
C VAL A 311 6.83 -7.20 -12.60
N LEU A 312 5.56 -7.39 -12.96
CA LEU A 312 4.43 -7.05 -12.11
C LEU A 312 3.85 -8.35 -11.55
N HIS A 313 3.96 -8.53 -10.25
CA HIS A 313 3.37 -9.62 -9.51
C HIS A 313 1.96 -9.18 -9.06
N LEU A 314 0.91 -9.88 -9.49
CA LEU A 314 -0.47 -9.56 -9.15
C LEU A 314 -1.01 -10.56 -8.13
N HIS A 315 -1.26 -10.09 -6.92
CA HIS A 315 -1.93 -10.84 -5.86
C HIS A 315 -3.45 -10.72 -6.05
N LEU A 316 -4.07 -11.81 -6.52
CA LEU A 316 -5.42 -11.81 -7.10
C LEU A 316 -6.48 -12.43 -6.21
N SER A 317 -6.08 -13.08 -5.13
CA SER A 317 -7.00 -13.68 -4.16
C SER A 317 -6.38 -13.69 -2.77
N ASP A 318 -7.24 -13.52 -1.76
CA ASP A 318 -6.89 -13.60 -0.36
C ASP A 318 -8.16 -13.83 0.48
N ASP A 319 -8.05 -13.70 1.81
CA ASP A 319 -9.16 -13.85 2.74
C ASP A 319 -10.31 -12.86 2.46
N GLU A 320 -9.98 -11.67 2.01
CA GLU A 320 -10.90 -10.55 1.81
C GLU A 320 -11.45 -10.42 0.39
N GLY A 321 -10.95 -11.20 -0.58
CA GLY A 321 -11.47 -11.07 -1.92
C GLY A 321 -10.89 -12.03 -2.96
N TRP A 322 -11.70 -12.32 -3.97
CA TRP A 322 -11.33 -12.99 -5.21
C TRP A 322 -11.48 -12.02 -6.38
N ARG A 323 -10.43 -11.75 -7.15
CA ARG A 323 -10.39 -10.60 -8.06
C ARG A 323 -10.18 -10.92 -9.55
N ILE A 324 -10.42 -12.18 -9.96
CA ILE A 324 -10.27 -12.58 -11.36
C ILE A 324 -11.42 -13.49 -11.79
N GLU A 325 -11.97 -13.24 -12.97
CA GLU A 325 -13.00 -14.07 -13.55
C GLU A 325 -12.43 -15.39 -14.06
N ILE A 326 -12.98 -16.49 -13.54
CA ILE A 326 -12.74 -17.86 -14.02
C ILE A 326 -14.07 -18.39 -14.54
N PRO A 327 -14.31 -18.44 -15.86
CA PRO A 327 -15.63 -18.77 -16.41
C PRO A 327 -16.19 -20.13 -15.97
N ALA A 328 -15.31 -21.11 -15.69
CA ALA A 328 -15.70 -22.43 -15.19
C ALA A 328 -16.13 -22.40 -13.70
N LEU A 329 -15.82 -21.35 -12.96
CA LEU A 329 -16.08 -21.17 -11.53
C LEU A 329 -16.72 -19.80 -11.24
N PRO A 330 -17.91 -19.49 -11.81
CA PRO A 330 -18.49 -18.15 -11.75
C PRO A 330 -18.81 -17.68 -10.32
N GLN A 331 -19.03 -18.59 -9.37
CA GLN A 331 -19.29 -18.28 -7.98
C GLN A 331 -18.10 -17.54 -7.31
N LEU A 332 -16.88 -17.73 -7.81
CA LEU A 332 -15.69 -17.03 -7.29
C LEU A 332 -15.83 -15.51 -7.37
N THR A 333 -16.37 -15.01 -8.49
CA THR A 333 -16.63 -13.57 -8.65
C THR A 333 -18.03 -13.16 -8.19
N GLN A 334 -19.02 -14.04 -8.25
CA GLN A 334 -20.38 -13.71 -7.79
C GLN A 334 -20.43 -13.44 -6.28
N ASN A 335 -19.71 -14.20 -5.48
CA ASN A 335 -19.71 -14.12 -4.02
C ASN A 335 -18.36 -13.57 -3.50
N GLY A 336 -17.24 -14.15 -3.94
CA GLY A 336 -15.92 -13.83 -3.39
C GLY A 336 -15.38 -12.47 -3.77
N SER A 337 -15.95 -11.76 -4.76
CA SER A 337 -15.53 -10.40 -5.14
C SER A 337 -16.34 -9.28 -4.49
N ARG A 338 -17.25 -9.62 -3.58
CA ARG A 338 -18.15 -8.66 -2.95
C ARG A 338 -18.08 -8.73 -1.44
N ARG A 339 -18.13 -7.58 -0.80
CA ARG A 339 -18.11 -7.44 0.65
C ARG A 339 -19.20 -6.47 1.08
N GLY A 340 -19.88 -6.81 2.17
CA GLY A 340 -20.95 -5.99 2.71
C GLY A 340 -21.62 -6.65 3.89
N TYR A 341 -22.71 -6.07 4.37
CA TYR A 341 -23.44 -6.64 5.47
C TYR A 341 -24.11 -7.96 5.06
N THR A 342 -23.83 -9.00 5.81
CA THR A 342 -24.39 -10.33 5.69
C THR A 342 -24.36 -11.03 7.06
N THR A 343 -25.20 -12.00 7.29
CA THR A 343 -25.25 -12.79 8.52
C THR A 343 -24.59 -14.16 8.39
N ASP A 344 -24.40 -14.65 7.16
CA ASP A 344 -23.95 -16.02 6.90
C ASP A 344 -22.93 -16.13 5.74
N GLU A 345 -22.58 -15.01 5.12
CA GLU A 345 -21.68 -14.94 3.96
C GLU A 345 -22.10 -15.80 2.76
N ALA A 346 -23.39 -16.08 2.62
CA ALA A 346 -23.89 -16.90 1.52
C ALA A 346 -23.81 -16.22 0.15
N ASP A 347 -23.80 -14.90 0.10
CA ASP A 347 -23.86 -14.09 -1.13
C ASP A 347 -22.83 -12.96 -1.23
N CYS A 348 -22.11 -12.68 -0.17
CA CYS A 348 -20.94 -11.79 -0.10
C CYS A 348 -20.13 -12.08 1.16
N LEU A 349 -18.90 -11.61 1.21
CA LEU A 349 -18.04 -11.66 2.40
C LEU A 349 -18.42 -10.55 3.39
N TYR A 350 -18.06 -10.70 4.65
CA TYR A 350 -18.20 -9.66 5.66
C TYR A 350 -17.54 -8.34 5.23
N PRO A 351 -18.04 -7.18 5.73
CA PRO A 351 -17.34 -5.93 5.63
C PRO A 351 -15.92 -6.09 6.20
N ALA A 352 -14.92 -5.50 5.56
CA ALA A 352 -13.58 -5.51 6.10
C ALA A 352 -13.04 -4.08 6.16
N TYR A 353 -11.83 -3.90 6.41
CA TYR A 353 -11.06 -2.67 6.69
C TYR A 353 -11.72 -1.31 6.35
N CYS A 354 -12.34 -1.17 5.21
CA CYS A 354 -13.07 0.05 4.81
C CYS A 354 -14.52 0.10 5.31
N GLY A 355 -15.01 -0.96 5.98
CA GLY A 355 -16.41 -1.08 6.41
C GLY A 355 -17.39 -1.06 5.24
N GLY A 356 -18.59 -0.51 5.49
CA GLY A 356 -19.66 -0.41 4.48
C GLY A 356 -20.55 -1.65 4.41
N TRP A 357 -21.81 -1.43 4.10
CA TRP A 357 -22.83 -2.49 4.08
C TRP A 357 -23.20 -2.94 2.66
N ASP A 358 -23.04 -2.06 1.64
CA ASP A 358 -23.55 -2.34 0.30
C ASP A 358 -22.54 -3.10 -0.54
N LYS A 359 -22.76 -4.41 -0.64
CA LYS A 359 -21.98 -5.30 -1.50
C LYS A 359 -22.04 -4.98 -3.00
N ASN A 360 -22.90 -4.06 -3.42
CA ASN A 360 -23.07 -3.64 -4.81
C ASN A 360 -22.59 -2.20 -5.04
N ASP A 361 -22.00 -1.54 -4.04
CA ASP A 361 -21.45 -0.21 -4.22
C ASP A 361 -20.29 -0.25 -5.24
N PRO A 362 -20.44 0.35 -6.42
CA PRO A 362 -19.41 0.37 -7.45
C PRO A 362 -18.23 1.34 -7.14
N HIS A 363 -18.38 2.16 -6.12
CA HIS A 363 -17.37 3.13 -5.68
C HIS A 363 -16.51 2.59 -4.54
N SER A 364 -16.92 1.47 -3.93
CA SER A 364 -16.15 0.81 -2.88
C SER A 364 -15.07 -0.07 -3.49
N THR A 365 -13.82 0.10 -3.07
CA THR A 365 -12.72 -0.81 -3.43
C THR A 365 -12.85 -2.19 -2.78
N ALA A 366 -13.80 -2.36 -1.85
CA ALA A 366 -14.16 -3.67 -1.33
C ALA A 366 -14.77 -4.60 -2.39
N ASN A 367 -15.32 -4.02 -3.47
CA ASN A 367 -16.08 -4.70 -4.51
C ASN A 367 -15.38 -4.60 -5.87
N GLY A 368 -15.47 -5.66 -6.66
CA GLY A 368 -14.98 -5.68 -8.02
C GLY A 368 -14.02 -6.84 -8.33
N TYR A 369 -13.79 -7.05 -9.59
CA TYR A 369 -12.88 -8.07 -10.12
C TYR A 369 -12.47 -7.70 -11.55
N LEU A 370 -11.34 -8.24 -12.01
CA LEU A 370 -10.93 -8.19 -13.41
C LEU A 370 -11.73 -9.22 -14.19
N THR A 371 -12.40 -8.78 -15.26
CA THR A 371 -12.93 -9.72 -16.24
C THR A 371 -11.78 -10.45 -16.93
N ARG A 372 -12.10 -11.56 -17.59
CA ARG A 372 -11.13 -12.28 -18.43
C ARG A 372 -10.50 -11.37 -19.47
N GLU A 373 -11.30 -10.53 -20.10
CA GLU A 373 -10.87 -9.54 -21.10
C GLU A 373 -9.97 -8.45 -20.48
N ASP A 374 -10.28 -7.97 -19.28
CA ASP A 374 -9.43 -7.01 -18.55
C ASP A 374 -8.04 -7.59 -18.28
N TYR A 375 -7.98 -8.83 -17.82
CA TYR A 375 -6.71 -9.49 -17.55
C TYR A 375 -5.89 -9.71 -18.84
N ILE A 376 -6.52 -10.18 -19.92
CA ILE A 376 -5.86 -10.31 -21.23
C ILE A 376 -5.36 -8.95 -21.75
N ARG A 377 -6.12 -7.89 -21.55
CA ARG A 377 -5.70 -6.52 -21.88
C ARG A 377 -4.46 -6.10 -21.07
N ILE A 378 -4.42 -6.38 -19.78
CA ILE A 378 -3.25 -6.09 -18.92
C ILE A 378 -2.03 -6.86 -19.42
N LEU A 379 -2.17 -8.16 -19.75
CA LEU A 379 -1.09 -8.97 -20.28
C LEU A 379 -0.46 -8.38 -21.53
N ARG A 380 -1.29 -8.01 -22.51
CA ARG A 380 -0.82 -7.38 -23.77
C ARG A 380 -0.16 -6.03 -23.49
N TYR A 381 -0.78 -5.22 -22.65
CA TYR A 381 -0.26 -3.89 -22.30
C TYR A 381 1.10 -3.95 -21.61
N ALA A 382 1.30 -4.90 -20.70
CA ALA A 382 2.56 -5.15 -20.03
C ALA A 382 3.63 -5.70 -20.99
N ALA A 383 3.26 -6.65 -21.86
CA ALA A 383 4.17 -7.27 -22.82
C ALA A 383 4.77 -6.27 -23.82
N GLU A 384 3.96 -5.29 -24.29
CA GLU A 384 4.42 -4.19 -25.16
C GLU A 384 5.49 -3.31 -24.48
N ARG A 385 5.61 -3.41 -23.14
CA ARG A 385 6.56 -2.66 -22.31
C ARG A 385 7.64 -3.56 -21.70
N TYR A 386 7.74 -4.80 -22.17
CA TYR A 386 8.68 -5.80 -21.66
C TYR A 386 8.52 -6.06 -20.15
N ILE A 387 7.29 -5.96 -19.65
CA ILE A 387 6.90 -6.32 -18.27
C ILE A 387 6.15 -7.65 -18.32
N ARG A 388 6.64 -8.61 -17.55
CA ARG A 388 5.99 -9.91 -17.34
C ARG A 388 5.01 -9.82 -16.19
N ILE A 389 3.81 -10.36 -16.36
CA ILE A 389 2.84 -10.55 -15.28
C ILE A 389 3.07 -11.91 -14.64
N ILE A 390 3.18 -11.96 -13.32
CA ILE A 390 3.17 -13.17 -12.51
C ILE A 390 1.87 -13.15 -11.70
N PRO A 391 0.89 -14.01 -12.01
CA PRO A 391 -0.30 -14.14 -11.19
C PRO A 391 0.01 -14.92 -9.92
N GLU A 392 -0.63 -14.51 -8.82
CA GLU A 392 -0.62 -15.23 -7.56
C GLU A 392 -2.04 -15.58 -7.12
N ILE A 393 -2.20 -16.84 -6.75
CA ILE A 393 -3.34 -17.37 -6.01
C ILE A 393 -2.75 -18.08 -4.79
N ASP A 394 -2.85 -17.44 -3.65
CA ASP A 394 -2.30 -17.97 -2.41
C ASP A 394 -3.03 -19.23 -1.96
N MET A 395 -2.28 -20.23 -1.44
CA MET A 395 -2.81 -21.52 -1.01
C MET A 395 -1.84 -22.29 -0.11
N PRO A 396 -2.32 -23.07 0.84
CA PRO A 396 -3.72 -23.36 1.20
C PRO A 396 -4.29 -22.45 2.29
N GLY A 397 -3.49 -21.49 2.82
CA GLY A 397 -3.87 -20.35 3.63
C GLY A 397 -4.35 -19.19 2.76
N HIS A 398 -4.77 -18.08 3.36
CA HIS A 398 -5.28 -16.89 2.65
C HIS A 398 -6.36 -17.21 1.60
N MET A 399 -7.14 -18.27 1.85
CA MET A 399 -8.13 -18.80 0.90
C MET A 399 -9.57 -18.64 1.38
N ARG A 400 -9.84 -17.71 2.29
CA ARG A 400 -11.19 -17.55 2.82
C ARG A 400 -12.20 -17.16 1.75
N ALA A 401 -11.85 -16.22 0.85
CA ALA A 401 -12.76 -15.80 -0.21
C ALA A 401 -13.16 -16.97 -1.13
N ILE A 402 -12.21 -17.80 -1.56
CA ILE A 402 -12.53 -18.98 -2.38
C ILE A 402 -13.32 -20.02 -1.58
N LYS A 403 -12.96 -20.25 -0.31
CA LYS A 403 -13.64 -21.19 0.57
C LYS A 403 -15.11 -20.83 0.74
N LYS A 404 -15.44 -19.55 0.97
CA LYS A 404 -16.80 -19.04 1.09
C LYS A 404 -17.54 -19.10 -0.26
N ALA A 405 -16.90 -18.68 -1.35
CA ALA A 405 -17.50 -18.70 -2.68
C ALA A 405 -17.81 -20.13 -3.19
N MET A 406 -16.95 -21.09 -2.87
CA MET A 406 -17.15 -22.50 -3.27
C MET A 406 -18.10 -23.26 -2.33
N GLY A 407 -18.57 -22.63 -1.26
CA GLY A 407 -19.48 -23.24 -0.29
C GLY A 407 -18.85 -24.50 0.34
N GLY A 408 -19.65 -25.54 0.55
CA GLY A 408 -19.21 -26.79 1.19
C GLY A 408 -18.16 -27.62 0.45
N LEU A 409 -17.77 -27.25 -0.79
CA LEU A 409 -16.83 -28.04 -1.59
C LEU A 409 -15.39 -28.03 -1.04
N LEU A 410 -14.99 -26.92 -0.43
CA LEU A 410 -13.63 -26.72 0.13
C LEU A 410 -13.64 -26.67 1.66
N THR A 411 -14.68 -27.18 2.30
CA THR A 411 -14.81 -27.31 3.76
C THR A 411 -15.05 -28.76 4.18
N ASP A 412 -14.70 -29.13 5.38
CA ASP A 412 -15.09 -30.40 6.00
C ASP A 412 -15.20 -30.26 7.53
N SER A 413 -15.89 -31.23 8.14
CA SER A 413 -16.13 -31.21 9.59
C SER A 413 -14.87 -31.37 10.44
N VAL A 414 -13.78 -31.90 9.91
CA VAL A 414 -12.53 -32.07 10.62
C VAL A 414 -11.82 -30.74 10.70
N LEU A 415 -11.68 -30.04 9.56
CA LEU A 415 -11.08 -28.71 9.52
C LEU A 415 -11.86 -27.70 10.37
N GLU A 416 -13.20 -27.70 10.24
CA GLU A 416 -14.07 -26.75 10.96
C GLU A 416 -14.04 -26.93 12.50
N GLN A 417 -13.58 -28.09 12.99
CA GLN A 417 -13.37 -28.34 14.43
C GLN A 417 -11.99 -27.92 14.92
N ARG A 418 -11.03 -27.64 14.03
CA ARG A 418 -9.70 -27.17 14.40
C ARG A 418 -9.76 -25.71 14.85
N GLN A 419 -9.11 -25.44 15.97
CA GLN A 419 -9.02 -24.07 16.47
C GLN A 419 -7.68 -23.48 16.06
N TYR A 420 -7.72 -22.46 15.24
CA TYR A 420 -6.55 -21.70 14.81
C TYR A 420 -6.92 -20.24 14.62
N LEU A 421 -5.92 -19.37 14.53
CA LEU A 421 -6.08 -17.96 14.24
C LEU A 421 -5.02 -17.56 13.21
N SER A 422 -5.42 -16.92 12.12
CA SER A 422 -4.49 -16.38 11.12
C SER A 422 -3.84 -15.10 11.61
N ALA A 423 -2.82 -14.63 10.90
CA ALA A 423 -2.16 -13.36 11.18
C ALA A 423 -3.14 -12.17 11.11
N GLN A 424 -4.18 -12.26 10.28
CA GLN A 424 -5.24 -11.26 10.14
C GLN A 424 -6.48 -11.55 11.01
N ASN A 425 -6.35 -12.41 12.02
CA ASN A 425 -7.42 -12.79 12.96
C ASN A 425 -8.60 -13.54 12.35
N TYR A 426 -8.43 -14.26 11.25
CA TYR A 426 -9.41 -15.21 10.74
C TYR A 426 -9.25 -16.59 11.38
N THR A 427 -10.37 -17.25 11.61
CA THR A 427 -10.44 -18.63 12.14
C THR A 427 -10.82 -19.67 11.08
N ASP A 428 -11.02 -19.24 9.84
CA ASP A 428 -11.59 -20.04 8.76
C ASP A 428 -10.93 -19.80 7.38
N ASN A 429 -9.66 -19.34 7.36
CA ASN A 429 -8.96 -18.94 6.14
C ASN A 429 -8.21 -20.07 5.40
N VAL A 430 -8.26 -21.30 5.91
CA VAL A 430 -7.62 -22.46 5.27
C VAL A 430 -8.68 -23.34 4.62
N ILE A 431 -8.40 -23.83 3.41
CA ILE A 431 -9.28 -24.79 2.72
C ILE A 431 -9.08 -26.21 3.23
N ALA A 432 -10.09 -27.06 3.10
CA ALA A 432 -9.99 -28.49 3.41
C ALA A 432 -9.24 -29.21 2.29
N VAL A 433 -7.92 -29.23 2.37
CA VAL A 433 -7.01 -29.78 1.34
C VAL A 433 -7.23 -31.27 1.06
N THR A 434 -7.85 -32.01 1.99
CA THR A 434 -8.17 -33.44 1.86
C THR A 434 -9.46 -33.69 1.09
N ARG A 435 -10.23 -32.65 0.76
CA ARG A 435 -11.42 -32.77 -0.06
C ARG A 435 -11.05 -33.17 -1.48
N PRO A 436 -11.82 -34.12 -2.10
CA PRO A 436 -11.54 -34.54 -3.48
C PRO A 436 -11.68 -33.41 -4.49
N GLU A 437 -12.36 -32.31 -4.15
CA GLU A 437 -12.55 -31.12 -4.99
C GLU A 437 -11.37 -30.15 -4.93
N ALA A 438 -10.48 -30.23 -3.93
CA ALA A 438 -9.43 -29.23 -3.69
C ALA A 438 -8.46 -29.13 -4.88
N LEU A 439 -7.76 -30.20 -5.24
CA LEU A 439 -6.83 -30.19 -6.38
C LEU A 439 -7.50 -29.97 -7.73
N PRO A 440 -8.67 -30.57 -8.06
CA PRO A 440 -9.40 -30.22 -9.29
C PRO A 440 -9.79 -28.75 -9.40
N THR A 441 -10.13 -28.09 -8.29
CA THR A 441 -10.42 -26.65 -8.29
C THR A 441 -9.16 -25.84 -8.61
N MET A 442 -8.02 -26.16 -7.98
CA MET A 442 -6.74 -25.50 -8.29
C MET A 442 -6.32 -25.72 -9.74
N ARG A 443 -6.49 -26.94 -10.26
CA ARG A 443 -6.26 -27.24 -11.69
C ARG A 443 -7.08 -26.33 -12.58
N THR A 444 -8.38 -26.23 -12.36
CA THR A 444 -9.28 -25.39 -13.17
C THR A 444 -8.85 -23.93 -13.16
N ILE A 445 -8.41 -23.42 -12.02
CA ILE A 445 -7.90 -22.05 -11.89
C ILE A 445 -6.60 -21.87 -12.69
N ILE A 446 -5.61 -22.76 -12.51
CA ILE A 446 -4.32 -22.68 -13.21
C ILE A 446 -4.52 -22.79 -14.74
N GLU A 447 -5.38 -23.72 -15.19
CA GLU A 447 -5.75 -23.88 -16.61
C GLU A 447 -6.31 -22.58 -17.21
N ALA A 448 -7.20 -21.89 -16.49
CA ALA A 448 -7.77 -20.64 -16.95
C ALA A 448 -6.71 -19.54 -17.12
N PHE A 449 -5.70 -19.46 -16.23
CA PHE A 449 -4.58 -18.54 -16.42
C PHE A 449 -3.72 -18.92 -17.62
N VAL A 450 -3.41 -20.19 -17.81
CA VAL A 450 -2.67 -20.67 -19.00
C VAL A 450 -3.42 -20.30 -20.29
N GLU A 451 -4.75 -20.49 -20.33
CA GLU A 451 -5.58 -20.12 -21.48
C GLU A 451 -5.56 -18.61 -21.74
N MET A 452 -5.76 -17.77 -20.71
CA MET A 452 -5.74 -16.32 -20.86
C MET A 452 -4.40 -15.79 -21.36
N HIS A 453 -3.28 -16.33 -20.84
CA HIS A 453 -1.95 -15.99 -21.28
C HIS A 453 -1.67 -16.40 -22.74
N ASN A 454 -2.11 -17.59 -23.13
CA ASN A 454 -1.98 -18.07 -24.52
C ASN A 454 -2.80 -17.21 -25.48
N GLU A 455 -4.02 -16.83 -25.12
CA GLU A 455 -4.87 -15.92 -25.93
C GLU A 455 -4.28 -14.52 -26.01
N ALA A 456 -3.64 -14.05 -24.96
CA ALA A 456 -2.94 -12.77 -24.97
C ALA A 456 -1.69 -12.78 -25.91
N GLY A 457 -1.18 -13.97 -26.26
CA GLY A 457 0.11 -14.13 -26.95
C GLY A 457 1.32 -13.92 -26.02
N CYS A 458 1.12 -14.05 -24.71
CA CYS A 458 2.09 -13.85 -23.64
C CYS A 458 2.16 -15.10 -22.76
N PRO A 459 2.79 -16.22 -23.21
CA PRO A 459 2.74 -17.50 -22.52
C PRO A 459 3.13 -17.38 -21.06
N LEU A 460 2.32 -18.00 -20.18
CA LEU A 460 2.60 -18.07 -18.74
C LEU A 460 3.87 -18.93 -18.54
N THR A 461 4.79 -18.44 -17.71
CA THR A 461 6.03 -19.14 -17.40
C THR A 461 6.25 -19.37 -15.92
N VAL A 462 5.66 -18.53 -15.08
CA VAL A 462 5.77 -18.58 -13.62
C VAL A 462 4.37 -18.42 -13.03
N PHE A 463 4.01 -19.25 -12.06
CA PHE A 463 2.79 -19.13 -11.29
C PHE A 463 3.13 -19.09 -9.81
N ASN A 464 2.67 -18.06 -9.10
CA ASN A 464 2.89 -17.92 -7.67
C ASN A 464 1.71 -18.57 -6.90
N ILE A 465 2.06 -19.47 -5.96
CA ILE A 465 1.09 -20.18 -5.12
C ILE A 465 1.05 -19.66 -3.69
N GLY A 466 1.76 -18.55 -3.38
CA GLY A 466 1.84 -17.98 -2.04
C GLY A 466 2.53 -18.91 -1.05
N GLY A 467 1.75 -19.53 -0.18
CA GLY A 467 2.19 -20.58 0.75
C GLY A 467 2.64 -20.05 2.11
N ASP A 468 2.49 -18.76 2.36
CA ASP A 468 2.82 -18.10 3.61
C ASP A 468 1.71 -18.24 4.67
N GLU A 469 2.09 -17.94 5.88
CA GLU A 469 1.22 -17.74 7.06
C GLU A 469 0.12 -18.78 7.30
N VAL A 470 0.29 -20.03 6.82
CA VAL A 470 -0.68 -21.09 7.13
C VAL A 470 -0.74 -21.32 8.64
N PRO A 471 -1.90 -21.05 9.30
CA PRO A 471 -1.96 -21.01 10.75
C PRO A 471 -1.57 -22.36 11.38
N LYS A 472 -0.80 -22.28 12.45
CA LYS A 472 -0.39 -23.50 13.19
C LYS A 472 -1.62 -24.25 13.70
N GLY A 473 -1.70 -25.52 13.36
CA GLY A 473 -2.80 -26.39 13.77
C GLY A 473 -3.97 -26.45 12.77
N ALA A 474 -3.97 -25.61 11.74
CA ALA A 474 -4.97 -25.68 10.67
C ALA A 474 -4.84 -26.96 9.82
N LEU A 475 -3.61 -27.36 9.50
CA LEU A 475 -3.29 -28.57 8.76
C LEU A 475 -2.23 -29.40 9.48
N THR A 476 -2.26 -30.71 9.29
CA THR A 476 -1.11 -31.54 9.61
C THR A 476 -0.05 -31.37 8.53
N ARG A 477 1.22 -31.67 8.86
CA ARG A 477 2.31 -31.59 7.87
C ARG A 477 2.06 -32.50 6.66
N GLU A 478 1.49 -33.68 6.85
CA GLU A 478 1.20 -34.64 5.77
C GLU A 478 0.09 -34.11 4.83
N GLU A 479 -0.99 -33.55 5.38
CA GLU A 479 -2.06 -32.91 4.59
C GLU A 479 -1.50 -31.77 3.75
N HIS A 480 -0.72 -30.89 4.35
CA HIS A 480 -0.11 -29.75 3.67
C HIS A 480 0.86 -30.21 2.57
N GLN A 481 1.80 -31.11 2.88
CA GLN A 481 2.75 -31.65 1.91
C GLN A 481 2.04 -32.29 0.71
N THR A 482 1.04 -33.17 0.98
CA THR A 482 0.30 -33.85 -0.08
C THR A 482 -0.42 -32.89 -1.02
N PHE A 483 -0.96 -31.80 -0.46
CA PHE A 483 -1.64 -30.78 -1.25
C PHE A 483 -0.65 -30.00 -2.11
N ILE A 484 0.45 -29.51 -1.53
CA ILE A 484 1.49 -28.77 -2.28
C ILE A 484 2.11 -29.64 -3.37
N ASP A 485 2.42 -30.90 -3.07
CA ASP A 485 2.94 -31.85 -4.09
C ASP A 485 1.97 -31.96 -5.28
N GLY A 486 0.67 -32.07 -4.99
CA GLY A 486 -0.37 -32.11 -6.04
C GLY A 486 -0.45 -30.84 -6.86
N VAL A 487 -0.30 -29.65 -6.23
CA VAL A 487 -0.26 -28.38 -6.95
C VAL A 487 1.01 -28.27 -7.81
N LEU A 488 2.18 -28.65 -7.27
CA LEU A 488 3.43 -28.64 -8.02
C LEU A 488 3.38 -29.58 -9.23
N ASP A 489 2.73 -30.74 -9.10
CA ASP A 489 2.51 -31.66 -10.22
C ASP A 489 1.62 -31.02 -11.31
N ILE A 490 0.57 -30.27 -10.93
CA ILE A 490 -0.26 -29.52 -11.88
C ILE A 490 0.59 -28.47 -12.60
N LEU A 491 1.38 -27.67 -11.89
CA LEU A 491 2.25 -26.67 -12.51
C LEU A 491 3.26 -27.29 -13.50
N LYS A 492 3.81 -28.43 -13.14
CA LYS A 492 4.75 -29.17 -13.98
C LYS A 492 4.10 -29.70 -15.27
N GLU A 493 2.85 -30.14 -15.26
CA GLU A 493 2.11 -30.56 -16.46
C GLU A 493 2.02 -29.43 -17.49
N TYR A 494 1.92 -28.16 -17.04
CA TYR A 494 1.87 -26.96 -17.89
C TYR A 494 3.26 -26.33 -18.13
N ASN A 495 4.35 -26.95 -17.68
CA ASN A 495 5.71 -26.42 -17.74
C ASN A 495 5.85 -25.04 -17.07
N LEU A 496 5.13 -24.82 -15.97
CA LEU A 496 5.18 -23.60 -15.18
C LEU A 496 6.24 -23.74 -14.08
N GLN A 497 7.07 -22.72 -13.92
CA GLN A 497 7.96 -22.59 -12.78
C GLN A 497 7.12 -22.15 -11.56
N PRO A 498 7.18 -22.88 -10.45
CA PRO A 498 6.51 -22.45 -9.23
C PRO A 498 7.20 -21.21 -8.63
N ALA A 499 6.41 -20.36 -7.98
CA ALA A 499 6.90 -19.31 -7.11
C ALA A 499 6.05 -19.27 -5.83
N GLY A 500 6.59 -18.70 -4.76
CA GLY A 500 5.89 -18.54 -3.49
C GLY A 500 6.75 -17.80 -2.47
N TRP A 501 6.19 -17.58 -1.30
CA TRP A 501 6.89 -16.96 -0.18
C TRP A 501 7.88 -17.93 0.45
N GLU A 502 8.75 -17.48 1.31
CA GLU A 502 9.87 -18.25 1.86
C GLU A 502 9.45 -19.53 2.61
N GLU A 503 8.21 -19.60 3.13
CA GLU A 503 7.64 -20.78 3.79
C GLU A 503 7.49 -21.99 2.84
N MET A 504 7.37 -21.72 1.54
CA MET A 504 7.28 -22.75 0.51
C MET A 504 8.49 -23.71 0.52
N THR A 505 9.67 -23.25 0.97
CA THR A 505 10.87 -24.09 1.14
C THR A 505 10.70 -25.21 2.15
N HIS A 506 9.65 -25.18 2.97
CA HIS A 506 9.31 -26.28 3.85
C HIS A 506 8.67 -27.48 3.12
N PHE A 507 8.17 -27.28 1.90
CA PHE A 507 7.36 -28.24 1.16
C PHE A 507 7.91 -28.58 -0.23
N CYS A 508 8.87 -27.84 -0.73
CA CYS A 508 9.54 -28.11 -2.00
C CYS A 508 11.06 -28.21 -1.80
N THR A 509 11.76 -28.72 -2.81
CA THR A 509 13.22 -28.82 -2.82
C THR A 509 13.81 -27.92 -3.91
N PRO A 510 15.10 -27.57 -3.86
CA PRO A 510 15.75 -26.72 -4.87
C PRO A 510 15.63 -27.25 -6.31
N GLU A 511 15.47 -28.57 -6.49
CA GLU A 511 15.27 -29.19 -7.81
C GLU A 511 13.96 -28.76 -8.48
N SER A 512 12.97 -28.29 -7.71
CA SER A 512 11.74 -27.72 -8.25
C SER A 512 12.00 -26.39 -8.97
N GLN A 513 13.15 -25.75 -8.72
CA GLN A 513 13.49 -24.40 -9.20
C GLN A 513 12.45 -23.34 -8.78
N ALA A 514 11.74 -23.57 -7.65
CA ALA A 514 10.78 -22.62 -7.13
C ALA A 514 11.43 -21.29 -6.83
N ILE A 515 10.85 -20.19 -7.32
CA ILE A 515 11.29 -18.84 -6.99
C ILE A 515 10.76 -18.52 -5.60
N CYS A 516 11.65 -18.27 -4.64
CA CYS A 516 11.29 -18.01 -3.25
C CYS A 516 11.44 -16.52 -2.93
N TYR A 517 10.35 -15.88 -2.55
CA TYR A 517 10.33 -14.47 -2.12
C TYR A 517 10.60 -14.40 -0.61
N SER A 518 11.73 -13.79 -0.24
CA SER A 518 12.12 -13.63 1.17
C SER A 518 11.64 -12.29 1.70
N TRP A 519 10.64 -12.32 2.61
CA TRP A 519 9.96 -11.13 3.11
C TRP A 519 10.34 -10.73 4.53
N HIS A 520 10.82 -11.64 5.36
CA HIS A 520 11.25 -11.30 6.71
C HIS A 520 12.38 -10.27 6.73
N ASN A 521 12.41 -9.45 7.77
CA ASN A 521 13.49 -8.48 7.99
C ASN A 521 14.84 -9.19 8.21
N GLY A 522 15.88 -8.63 7.59
CA GLY A 522 17.22 -9.23 7.59
C GLY A 522 17.39 -10.27 6.48
N TYR A 523 18.60 -10.87 6.40
CA TYR A 523 18.96 -11.75 5.28
C TYR A 523 19.18 -13.20 5.68
N GLN A 524 18.97 -13.55 6.93
CA GLN A 524 19.29 -14.91 7.39
C GLN A 524 18.51 -15.95 6.58
N LYS A 525 17.22 -15.79 6.42
CA LYS A 525 16.38 -16.74 5.66
C LYS A 525 16.70 -16.73 4.17
N ALA A 526 16.88 -15.53 3.60
CA ALA A 526 17.29 -15.38 2.20
C ALA A 526 18.65 -16.06 1.94
N GLN A 527 19.63 -15.91 2.85
CA GLN A 527 20.94 -16.55 2.75
C GLN A 527 20.82 -18.08 2.83
N GLU A 528 20.05 -18.61 3.79
CA GLU A 528 19.80 -20.04 3.93
C GLU A 528 19.23 -20.63 2.63
N MET A 529 18.18 -20.05 2.08
CA MET A 529 17.56 -20.50 0.83
C MET A 529 18.51 -20.41 -0.37
N ALA A 530 19.26 -19.32 -0.46
CA ALA A 530 20.24 -19.14 -1.54
C ALA A 530 21.40 -20.15 -1.44
N ASP A 531 21.89 -20.46 -0.23
CA ASP A 531 22.92 -21.48 0.02
C ASP A 531 22.41 -22.89 -0.31
N GLU A 532 21.13 -23.17 -0.05
CA GLU A 532 20.48 -24.43 -0.43
C GLU A 532 20.29 -24.57 -1.96
N GLY A 533 20.29 -23.46 -2.70
CA GLY A 533 20.24 -23.46 -4.16
C GLY A 533 18.92 -22.97 -4.75
N TYR A 534 18.00 -22.43 -3.97
CA TYR A 534 16.78 -21.82 -4.50
C TYR A 534 17.07 -20.50 -5.22
N PRO A 535 16.37 -20.18 -6.33
CA PRO A 535 16.30 -18.85 -6.87
C PRO A 535 15.57 -17.93 -5.86
N VAL A 536 16.27 -16.91 -5.32
CA VAL A 536 15.74 -16.03 -4.28
C VAL A 536 15.44 -14.64 -4.85
N VAL A 537 14.27 -14.12 -4.53
CA VAL A 537 13.88 -12.72 -4.73
C VAL A 537 13.82 -12.06 -3.35
N LEU A 538 14.60 -11.00 -3.16
CA LEU A 538 14.54 -10.24 -1.92
C LEU A 538 13.29 -9.35 -1.91
N ALA A 539 12.46 -9.52 -0.89
CA ALA A 539 11.23 -8.78 -0.63
C ALA A 539 11.20 -8.25 0.82
N THR A 540 12.37 -7.99 1.41
CA THR A 540 12.54 -7.66 2.82
C THR A 540 11.66 -6.48 3.25
N ALA A 541 10.85 -6.70 4.28
CA ALA A 541 9.77 -5.77 4.64
C ALA A 541 10.26 -4.38 5.01
N ASN A 542 11.38 -4.24 5.71
CA ASN A 542 11.93 -2.94 6.13
C ASN A 542 12.48 -2.04 5.01
N HIS A 543 12.56 -2.55 3.77
CA HIS A 543 13.04 -1.80 2.60
C HIS A 543 12.04 -1.80 1.44
N LEU A 544 11.25 -2.88 1.33
CA LEU A 544 10.51 -3.18 0.11
C LEU A 544 9.01 -3.36 0.33
N TYR A 545 8.48 -3.21 1.56
CA TYR A 545 7.05 -3.15 1.80
C TYR A 545 6.57 -1.70 1.68
N PHE A 546 6.02 -1.40 0.52
CA PHE A 546 5.57 -0.05 0.19
C PHE A 546 4.23 0.33 0.83
N ASP A 547 3.49 -0.65 1.33
CA ASP A 547 2.33 -0.46 2.20
C ASP A 547 2.69 0.04 3.60
N PHE A 548 3.95 -0.05 4.02
CA PHE A 548 4.36 0.54 5.28
C PHE A 548 4.28 2.06 5.24
N ALA A 549 3.86 2.65 6.35
CA ALA A 549 3.89 4.07 6.58
C ALA A 549 5.32 4.61 6.40
N TYR A 550 5.45 5.84 5.90
CA TYR A 550 6.75 6.46 5.66
C TYR A 550 7.51 6.74 6.96
N CYS A 551 6.78 7.10 8.02
CA CYS A 551 7.37 7.35 9.33
C CYS A 551 6.33 7.11 10.45
N HIS A 552 6.78 7.19 11.70
CA HIS A 552 5.90 7.11 12.86
C HIS A 552 5.15 8.44 13.05
N HIS A 553 4.08 8.64 12.30
CA HIS A 553 3.26 9.86 12.33
C HIS A 553 1.77 9.54 12.24
N HIS A 554 0.91 10.35 12.88
CA HIS A 554 -0.51 10.09 12.98
C HIS A 554 -1.29 10.27 11.66
N GLU A 555 -0.83 11.14 10.76
CA GLU A 555 -1.44 11.33 9.43
C GLU A 555 -0.94 10.33 8.39
N GLU A 556 0.06 9.50 8.73
CA GLU A 556 0.56 8.46 7.84
C GLU A 556 -0.50 7.40 7.56
N LYS A 557 -0.49 6.93 6.31
CA LYS A 557 -1.36 5.86 5.80
C LYS A 557 -0.52 4.62 5.60
N GLY A 558 -1.00 3.48 5.91
CA GLY A 558 -0.23 2.26 5.74
C GLY A 558 0.01 1.52 7.05
N LEU A 559 0.62 0.37 6.95
CA LEU A 559 0.93 -0.52 8.07
C LEU A 559 2.29 -0.18 8.70
N ASN A 560 2.62 -0.83 9.80
CA ASN A 560 3.91 -0.65 10.47
C ASN A 560 4.30 -1.87 11.33
N TRP A 561 3.72 -3.03 11.06
CA TRP A 561 4.02 -4.24 11.84
C TRP A 561 5.50 -4.66 11.72
N GLY A 562 6.14 -4.40 10.57
CA GLY A 562 7.54 -4.72 10.29
C GLY A 562 8.50 -3.54 10.36
N GLY A 563 7.99 -2.30 10.44
CA GLY A 563 8.80 -1.08 10.43
C GLY A 563 8.10 0.09 9.75
N TYR A 564 8.90 1.01 9.30
CA TYR A 564 8.53 2.13 8.44
C TYR A 564 9.44 2.08 7.21
N THR A 565 8.94 2.50 6.07
CA THR A 565 9.69 2.48 4.82
C THR A 565 9.45 3.78 4.08
N ASP A 566 10.48 4.62 3.98
CA ASP A 566 10.45 5.79 3.13
C ASP A 566 11.22 5.57 1.81
N GLU A 567 11.32 6.59 0.98
CA GLU A 567 12.02 6.54 -0.30
C GLU A 567 13.53 6.30 -0.16
N PHE A 568 14.12 6.68 0.96
CA PHE A 568 15.53 6.46 1.22
C PHE A 568 15.79 5.04 1.74
N ASP A 569 14.86 4.47 2.50
CA ASP A 569 14.94 3.06 2.92
C ASP A 569 14.87 2.12 1.72
N ALA A 570 14.10 2.47 0.68
CA ALA A 570 14.06 1.72 -0.56
C ALA A 570 15.32 1.88 -1.44
N PHE A 571 16.06 2.97 -1.26
CA PHE A 571 17.24 3.32 -2.04
C PHE A 571 18.57 2.95 -1.35
N ASP A 572 18.75 3.38 -0.09
CA ASP A 572 20.03 3.38 0.63
C ASP A 572 20.14 2.20 1.60
N TRP A 573 20.36 1.00 1.04
CA TRP A 573 20.56 -0.23 1.79
C TRP A 573 21.55 -1.17 1.11
N GLU A 574 22.20 -2.03 1.88
CA GLU A 574 23.14 -3.03 1.36
C GLU A 574 22.41 -4.36 1.11
N PRO A 575 22.17 -4.75 -0.15
CA PRO A 575 21.48 -6.00 -0.46
C PRO A 575 22.39 -7.22 -0.27
N LEU A 576 21.76 -8.38 -0.04
CA LEU A 576 22.47 -9.66 0.06
C LEU A 576 23.11 -10.05 -1.27
N GLU A 577 24.43 -10.07 -1.36
CA GLU A 577 25.15 -10.54 -2.54
C GLU A 577 25.28 -12.07 -2.52
N HIS A 578 24.50 -12.75 -3.35
CA HIS A 578 24.63 -14.18 -3.58
C HIS A 578 24.25 -14.53 -5.03
N LYS A 579 24.91 -15.54 -5.62
CA LYS A 579 24.67 -15.96 -7.03
C LYS A 579 23.23 -16.43 -7.32
N ASN A 580 22.53 -16.91 -6.30
CA ASN A 580 21.16 -17.40 -6.38
C ASN A 580 20.13 -16.32 -6.01
N VAL A 581 20.55 -15.10 -5.65
CA VAL A 581 19.67 -13.94 -5.59
C VAL A 581 19.47 -13.46 -7.02
N ILE A 582 18.26 -13.67 -7.55
CA ILE A 582 17.91 -13.39 -8.95
C ILE A 582 17.22 -12.04 -9.13
N GLY A 583 16.73 -11.43 -8.03
CA GLY A 583 15.99 -10.20 -8.11
C GLY A 583 15.60 -9.59 -6.78
N ILE A 584 14.94 -8.43 -6.89
CA ILE A 584 14.25 -7.76 -5.79
C ILE A 584 12.81 -7.44 -6.20
N SER A 585 11.91 -7.40 -5.21
CA SER A 585 10.50 -7.11 -5.39
C SER A 585 9.98 -6.21 -4.28
N ALA A 586 9.39 -5.07 -4.61
CA ALA A 586 8.61 -4.31 -3.64
C ALA A 586 7.19 -4.86 -3.54
N GLN A 587 6.61 -4.80 -2.35
CA GLN A 587 5.28 -5.30 -2.05
C GLN A 587 4.35 -4.14 -1.71
N LEU A 588 3.15 -4.11 -2.26
CA LEU A 588 2.10 -3.19 -1.87
C LEU A 588 0.87 -3.99 -1.45
N TRP A 589 0.82 -4.37 -0.17
CA TRP A 589 -0.36 -4.94 0.44
C TRP A 589 -1.43 -3.86 0.62
N SER A 590 -2.70 -4.20 0.46
CA SER A 590 -3.73 -3.18 0.28
C SER A 590 -4.80 -3.12 1.37
N GLU A 591 -4.59 -3.74 2.53
CA GLU A 591 -5.58 -3.79 3.62
C GLU A 591 -6.10 -2.39 3.99
N VAL A 592 -5.21 -1.42 4.08
CA VAL A 592 -5.55 -0.03 4.45
C VAL A 592 -5.50 0.96 3.29
N ILE A 593 -5.33 0.48 2.04
CA ILE A 593 -5.20 1.32 0.85
C ILE A 593 -6.52 1.32 0.08
N ARG A 594 -7.38 2.28 0.32
CA ARG A 594 -8.81 2.32 -0.03
C ARG A 594 -9.12 3.13 -1.29
N SER A 595 -8.11 3.52 -2.03
CA SER A 595 -8.27 4.19 -3.33
C SER A 595 -7.02 4.08 -4.16
N PHE A 596 -7.14 4.20 -5.48
CA PHE A 596 -5.98 4.23 -6.35
C PHE A 596 -5.08 5.46 -6.09
N SER A 597 -5.65 6.57 -5.67
CA SER A 597 -4.87 7.75 -5.23
C SER A 597 -3.99 7.43 -4.01
N GLN A 598 -4.43 6.55 -3.10
CA GLN A 598 -3.57 6.06 -2.01
C GLN A 598 -2.52 5.06 -2.50
N VAL A 599 -2.81 4.23 -3.52
CA VAL A 599 -1.80 3.40 -4.19
C VAL A 599 -0.66 4.28 -4.71
N GLU A 600 -0.98 5.33 -5.45
CA GLU A 600 0.02 6.26 -5.97
C GLU A 600 0.80 6.94 -4.84
N TRP A 601 0.11 7.37 -3.78
CA TRP A 601 0.73 8.00 -2.61
C TRP A 601 1.70 7.06 -1.88
N GLN A 602 1.41 5.76 -1.80
CA GLN A 602 2.29 4.77 -1.18
C GLN A 602 3.47 4.36 -2.08
N ILE A 603 3.25 4.26 -3.39
CA ILE A 603 4.29 3.85 -4.33
C ILE A 603 5.28 4.99 -4.57
N TYR A 604 4.79 6.23 -4.70
CA TYR A 604 5.63 7.38 -5.04
C TYR A 604 5.97 8.22 -3.80
N PRO A 605 7.28 8.46 -3.52
CA PRO A 605 8.45 8.24 -4.38
C PRO A 605 9.24 6.92 -4.17
N LYS A 606 8.85 5.98 -3.31
CA LYS A 606 9.60 4.76 -2.98
C LYS A 606 10.06 3.95 -4.21
N ILE A 607 9.25 3.92 -5.27
CA ILE A 607 9.53 3.14 -6.50
C ILE A 607 10.82 3.58 -7.20
N PHE A 608 11.25 4.82 -7.03
CA PHE A 608 12.52 5.30 -7.59
C PHE A 608 13.69 4.60 -6.91
N GLY A 609 13.65 4.43 -5.59
CA GLY A 609 14.64 3.67 -4.85
C GLY A 609 14.69 2.20 -5.28
N LEU A 610 13.53 1.57 -5.41
CA LEU A 610 13.42 0.21 -5.96
C LEU A 610 14.08 0.10 -7.34
N SER A 611 13.74 1.00 -8.26
CA SER A 611 14.26 1.01 -9.63
C SER A 611 15.78 1.12 -9.65
N GLU A 612 16.34 2.09 -8.94
CA GLU A 612 17.78 2.30 -8.88
C GLU A 612 18.47 1.08 -8.28
N ARG A 613 17.95 0.54 -7.16
CA ARG A 613 18.53 -0.61 -6.48
C ARG A 613 18.43 -1.90 -7.31
N ALA A 614 17.33 -2.10 -8.03
CA ALA A 614 17.15 -3.27 -8.90
C ALA A 614 18.07 -3.24 -10.13
N TRP A 615 18.35 -2.06 -10.65
CA TRP A 615 19.21 -1.85 -11.82
C TRP A 615 20.70 -1.85 -11.45
N ASN A 616 21.04 -1.10 -10.39
CA ASN A 616 22.39 -0.92 -9.85
C ASN A 616 22.50 -1.64 -8.49
N TYR A 617 22.37 -2.98 -8.50
CA TYR A 617 22.17 -3.80 -7.31
C TYR A 617 23.27 -3.65 -6.27
N LYS A 618 24.51 -3.73 -6.70
CA LYS A 618 25.66 -3.70 -5.79
C LYS A 618 25.91 -2.30 -5.25
N GLN A 619 25.88 -1.32 -6.12
CA GLN A 619 26.20 0.05 -5.78
C GLN A 619 25.56 1.02 -6.76
N SER A 620 24.75 1.95 -6.23
CA SER A 620 24.30 3.09 -7.02
C SER A 620 25.44 4.12 -7.14
N PRO A 621 25.59 4.78 -8.30
CA PRO A 621 26.49 5.92 -8.44
C PRO A 621 25.97 7.20 -7.76
N LEU A 622 24.70 7.22 -7.30
CA LEU A 622 24.08 8.38 -6.65
C LEU A 622 24.38 8.40 -5.16
N SER A 623 24.71 9.56 -4.64
CA SER A 623 24.59 9.86 -3.21
C SER A 623 23.12 10.07 -2.83
N VAL A 624 22.79 9.99 -1.55
CA VAL A 624 21.44 10.24 -1.02
C VAL A 624 20.95 11.65 -1.40
N ALA A 625 21.81 12.66 -1.37
CA ALA A 625 21.45 14.03 -1.73
C ALA A 625 21.16 14.17 -3.24
N GLU A 626 21.95 13.53 -4.10
CA GLU A 626 21.70 13.51 -5.56
C GLU A 626 20.42 12.74 -5.91
N TYR A 627 20.16 11.65 -5.18
CA TYR A 627 18.90 10.91 -5.29
C TYR A 627 17.70 11.81 -4.95
N ALA A 628 17.74 12.51 -3.81
CA ALA A 628 16.70 13.45 -3.42
C ALA A 628 16.48 14.56 -4.47
N GLU A 629 17.58 15.15 -4.99
CA GLU A 629 17.51 16.19 -6.03
C GLU A 629 16.82 15.67 -7.31
N LEU A 630 17.14 14.46 -7.74
CA LEU A 630 16.51 13.86 -8.91
C LEU A 630 15.02 13.55 -8.68
N VAL A 631 14.68 12.93 -7.57
CA VAL A 631 13.30 12.57 -7.25
C VAL A 631 12.44 13.82 -7.15
N TYR A 632 12.81 14.75 -6.27
CA TYR A 632 12.00 15.94 -5.99
C TYR A 632 12.13 17.02 -7.08
N GLY A 633 13.27 17.13 -7.73
CA GLY A 633 13.53 18.17 -8.74
C GLY A 633 13.07 17.83 -10.16
N LYS A 634 12.95 16.53 -10.50
CA LYS A 634 12.57 16.10 -11.85
C LYS A 634 11.37 15.16 -11.87
N TYR A 635 11.41 14.07 -11.08
CA TYR A 635 10.44 12.99 -11.25
C TYR A 635 9.09 13.27 -10.62
N LEU A 636 9.04 13.83 -9.40
CA LEU A 636 7.78 14.29 -8.83
C LEU A 636 7.11 15.39 -9.65
N PRO A 637 7.83 16.40 -10.19
CA PRO A 637 7.23 17.33 -11.18
C PRO A 637 6.61 16.64 -12.39
N THR A 638 7.23 15.58 -12.89
CA THR A 638 6.68 14.80 -14.01
C THR A 638 5.40 14.06 -13.61
N LEU A 639 5.38 13.43 -12.43
CA LEU A 639 4.19 12.75 -11.89
C LEU A 639 3.06 13.75 -11.67
N ALA A 640 3.35 14.91 -11.06
CA ALA A 640 2.36 15.98 -10.88
C ALA A 640 1.76 16.46 -12.20
N ALA A 641 2.58 16.66 -13.23
CA ALA A 641 2.13 17.06 -14.55
C ALA A 641 1.21 16.03 -15.21
N ASN A 642 1.38 14.74 -14.88
CA ASN A 642 0.54 13.63 -15.33
C ASN A 642 -0.70 13.39 -14.44
N GLY A 643 -0.90 14.20 -13.41
CA GLY A 643 -2.03 14.09 -12.48
C GLY A 643 -1.95 12.93 -11.49
N SER A 644 -0.75 12.40 -11.24
CA SER A 644 -0.51 11.38 -10.23
C SER A 644 -0.42 11.99 -8.84
N ASN A 645 -0.90 11.25 -7.83
CA ASN A 645 -0.69 11.58 -6.44
C ASN A 645 0.67 11.02 -5.97
N PHE A 646 1.25 11.59 -4.90
CA PHE A 646 2.49 11.13 -4.29
C PHE A 646 2.62 11.63 -2.86
N HIS A 647 3.43 10.95 -2.08
CA HIS A 647 3.81 11.39 -0.75
C HIS A 647 4.83 12.53 -0.82
N LEU A 648 4.69 13.49 0.09
CA LEU A 648 5.68 14.51 0.37
C LEU A 648 6.16 14.36 1.81
N MET A 649 7.47 14.23 2.00
CA MET A 649 8.05 14.22 3.33
C MET A 649 7.69 15.51 4.08
N GLN A 650 7.25 15.40 5.33
CA GLN A 650 6.91 16.57 6.14
C GLN A 650 8.15 17.40 6.50
N PRO A 651 8.01 18.74 6.69
CA PRO A 651 9.12 19.60 7.03
C PRO A 651 9.61 19.35 8.47
N GLY A 652 10.87 19.61 8.72
CA GLY A 652 11.42 19.66 10.07
C GLY A 652 11.22 21.00 10.74
N ILE A 653 11.12 21.00 12.08
CA ILE A 653 11.05 22.20 12.92
C ILE A 653 12.05 22.03 14.06
N HIS A 654 12.97 22.97 14.21
CA HIS A 654 13.99 22.97 15.25
C HIS A 654 13.95 24.25 16.07
N THR A 655 14.16 24.13 17.38
CA THR A 655 14.25 25.28 18.26
C THR A 655 15.58 25.29 19.01
N GLU A 656 16.34 26.34 18.82
CA GLU A 656 17.60 26.56 19.54
C GLU A 656 17.73 28.02 20.02
N ASN A 657 18.04 28.21 21.29
CA ASN A 657 18.22 29.54 21.91
C ASN A 657 17.02 30.51 21.66
N GLY A 658 15.80 29.98 21.63
CA GLY A 658 14.57 30.74 21.39
C GLY A 658 14.37 31.16 19.93
N ILE A 659 15.09 30.57 19.00
CA ILE A 659 14.93 30.75 17.56
C ILE A 659 14.36 29.48 16.95
N VAL A 660 13.34 29.63 16.09
CA VAL A 660 12.74 28.55 15.31
C VAL A 660 13.36 28.52 13.92
N ALA A 661 13.88 27.37 13.50
CA ALA A 661 14.34 27.09 12.15
C ALA A 661 13.53 25.92 11.54
N MET A 662 13.30 25.95 10.24
CA MET A 662 12.59 24.89 9.52
C MET A 662 13.38 24.47 8.27
N ASN A 663 13.27 23.22 7.89
CA ASN A 663 13.87 22.68 6.68
C ASN A 663 12.93 21.74 5.94
N THR A 664 13.26 21.46 4.68
CA THR A 664 12.61 20.46 3.82
C THR A 664 13.67 19.63 3.12
N ILE A 665 13.30 18.44 2.68
CA ILE A 665 14.20 17.53 1.94
C ILE A 665 14.65 18.10 0.59
N TYR A 666 13.89 19.04 0.03
CA TYR A 666 14.20 19.71 -1.25
C TYR A 666 13.88 21.22 -1.15
N PRO A 667 14.77 22.11 -1.61
CA PRO A 667 14.65 23.55 -1.38
C PRO A 667 13.68 24.28 -2.32
N ALA A 668 12.54 23.68 -2.63
CA ALA A 668 11.49 24.29 -3.44
C ALA A 668 10.12 24.23 -2.74
N GLY A 669 9.14 24.97 -3.26
CA GLY A 669 7.84 25.08 -2.60
C GLY A 669 7.87 26.03 -1.41
N GLU A 670 6.91 25.89 -0.51
CA GLU A 670 6.73 26.76 0.65
C GLU A 670 6.41 25.96 1.91
N ILE A 671 7.02 26.28 3.03
CA ILE A 671 6.59 25.80 4.34
C ILE A 671 5.54 26.78 4.86
N VAL A 672 4.32 26.32 5.05
CA VAL A 672 3.26 27.04 5.72
C VAL A 672 3.17 26.56 7.16
N TYR A 673 3.27 27.47 8.12
CA TYR A 673 3.22 27.10 9.53
C TYR A 673 2.15 27.89 10.31
N THR A 674 1.69 27.28 11.40
CA THR A 674 0.72 27.86 12.33
C THR A 674 1.27 27.78 13.75
N ILE A 675 1.34 28.88 14.46
CA ILE A 675 1.62 28.93 15.88
C ILE A 675 0.30 28.91 16.62
N VAL A 676 0.13 27.98 17.54
CA VAL A 676 -1.00 27.92 18.47
C VAL A 676 -0.49 28.40 19.83
N TYR A 677 -1.19 29.34 20.42
CA TYR A 677 -0.85 30.00 21.67
C TYR A 677 -1.61 29.42 22.86
N GLN A 678 -1.12 29.62 24.07
CA GLN A 678 -1.71 29.12 25.32
C GLN A 678 -3.16 29.62 25.55
N ASP A 679 -3.52 30.79 25.02
CA ASP A 679 -4.87 31.34 25.11
C ASP A 679 -5.83 30.80 24.02
N GLY A 680 -5.36 29.90 23.18
CA GLY A 680 -6.14 29.26 22.11
C GLY A 680 -6.19 30.04 20.78
N ARG A 681 -5.62 31.26 20.70
CA ARG A 681 -5.48 31.92 19.40
C ARG A 681 -4.44 31.21 18.54
N SER A 682 -4.49 31.40 17.24
CA SER A 682 -3.51 30.87 16.29
C SER A 682 -3.15 31.89 15.23
N GLU A 683 -1.92 31.83 14.76
CA GLU A 683 -1.39 32.68 13.68
C GLU A 683 -0.72 31.80 12.62
N GLN A 684 -1.10 32.01 11.36
CA GLN A 684 -0.53 31.29 10.22
C GLN A 684 0.38 32.21 9.39
N ALA A 685 1.52 31.67 8.95
CA ALA A 685 2.44 32.38 8.08
C ALA A 685 3.21 31.40 7.15
N THR A 686 3.89 31.96 6.17
CA THR A 686 4.86 31.22 5.34
C THR A 686 6.26 31.43 5.90
N TYR A 687 7.01 30.35 6.10
CA TYR A 687 8.38 30.41 6.57
C TYR A 687 9.31 30.98 5.51
N ARG A 688 10.13 31.95 5.86
CA ARG A 688 11.12 32.59 4.99
C ARG A 688 12.53 32.54 5.56
N GLU A 689 12.65 32.69 6.86
CA GLU A 689 13.92 32.71 7.60
C GLU A 689 13.69 32.35 9.08
N PRO A 690 14.71 31.96 9.84
CA PRO A 690 14.55 31.70 11.27
C PRO A 690 13.97 32.90 12.01
N PHE A 691 13.07 32.66 12.95
CA PHE A 691 12.33 33.67 13.70
C PHE A 691 12.33 33.40 15.20
N ALA A 692 12.15 34.47 15.99
CA ALA A 692 12.07 34.35 17.45
C ALA A 692 10.78 33.60 17.86
N LEU A 693 10.92 32.59 18.72
CA LEU A 693 9.82 31.85 19.29
C LEU A 693 8.99 32.76 20.23
N PRO A 694 7.69 32.95 20.01
CA PRO A 694 6.83 33.65 20.96
C PRO A 694 6.80 32.94 22.32
N THR A 695 6.86 33.73 23.42
CA THR A 695 6.96 33.18 24.79
C THR A 695 5.69 32.45 25.27
N ASP A 696 4.55 32.71 24.64
CA ASP A 696 3.25 32.09 24.91
C ASP A 696 2.84 31.06 23.85
N ALA A 697 3.76 30.66 22.95
CA ALA A 697 3.53 29.60 21.99
C ALA A 697 3.44 28.23 22.70
N GLN A 698 2.42 27.44 22.36
CA GLN A 698 2.16 26.11 22.88
C GLN A 698 2.52 25.01 21.88
N LEU A 699 2.21 25.25 20.61
CA LEU A 699 2.37 24.28 19.53
C LEU A 699 2.71 25.01 18.24
N ILE A 700 3.68 24.48 17.48
CA ILE A 700 3.88 24.86 16.08
C ILE A 700 3.45 23.70 15.21
N LYS A 701 2.66 24.00 14.17
CA LYS A 701 2.28 23.07 13.09
C LYS A 701 2.91 23.58 11.81
N ALA A 702 3.47 22.70 10.99
CA ALA A 702 4.04 23.08 9.69
C ALA A 702 3.72 22.03 8.61
N GLN A 703 3.47 22.48 7.40
CA GLN A 703 3.29 21.64 6.21
C GLN A 703 4.16 22.18 5.06
N TRP A 704 4.71 21.29 4.28
CA TRP A 704 5.38 21.64 3.03
C TRP A 704 4.38 21.58 1.86
N HIS A 705 4.26 22.67 1.14
CA HIS A 705 3.44 22.80 -0.05
C HIS A 705 4.35 22.80 -1.28
N TYR A 706 4.21 21.78 -2.13
CA TYR A 706 5.02 21.63 -3.32
C TYR A 706 4.22 20.96 -4.45
N LEU A 707 4.33 21.50 -5.68
CA LEU A 707 3.67 20.97 -6.88
C LEU A 707 2.14 20.83 -6.77
N GLY A 708 1.49 21.66 -5.97
CA GLY A 708 0.05 21.56 -5.71
C GLY A 708 -0.36 20.50 -4.67
N HIS A 709 0.61 19.80 -4.09
CA HIS A 709 0.42 18.83 -3.00
C HIS A 709 0.84 19.41 -1.66
N GLN A 710 0.36 18.79 -0.58
CA GLN A 710 0.71 19.13 0.81
C GLN A 710 1.27 17.90 1.50
N SER A 711 2.32 18.09 2.30
CA SER A 711 2.82 17.06 3.19
C SER A 711 1.88 16.83 4.37
N ASN A 712 2.13 15.77 5.12
CA ASN A 712 1.59 15.63 6.47
C ASN A 712 2.00 16.81 7.36
N THR A 713 1.25 17.05 8.44
CA THR A 713 1.44 18.18 9.35
C THR A 713 2.50 17.84 10.40
N THR A 714 3.69 18.40 10.30
CA THR A 714 4.68 18.32 11.39
C THR A 714 4.22 19.09 12.60
N LEU A 715 4.40 18.52 13.78
CA LEU A 715 4.05 19.11 15.08
C LEU A 715 5.29 19.28 15.94
N LEU A 716 5.40 20.42 16.61
CA LEU A 716 6.39 20.66 17.66
C LEU A 716 5.68 21.15 18.92
N PHE A 717 5.71 20.30 19.97
CA PHE A 717 5.08 20.55 21.27
C PHE A 717 6.09 21.05 22.30
N GLU A 718 5.59 21.76 23.33
CA GLU A 718 6.31 22.08 24.57
C GLU A 718 7.67 22.74 24.38
N MET A 719 7.67 23.96 23.86
CA MET A 719 8.87 24.74 23.56
C MET A 719 9.53 25.40 24.78
N HIS A 720 9.01 25.17 25.98
CA HIS A 720 9.43 25.90 27.19
C HIS A 720 10.19 25.10 28.24
N ASP A 721 10.40 23.78 28.04
CA ASP A 721 11.11 22.97 29.04
C ASP A 721 12.56 22.61 28.61
N ALA A 722 13.37 23.63 28.36
CA ALA A 722 14.85 23.50 28.22
C ALA A 722 15.57 23.35 29.58
N SER A 723 14.84 23.00 30.67
CA SER A 723 15.41 22.91 32.04
C SER A 723 15.05 21.62 32.78
N ARG A 724 14.92 20.50 32.04
CA ARG A 724 14.92 19.17 32.69
C ARG A 724 15.84 18.18 31.99
#